data_dd1432e05b64d40a31a887cb4de51b89
#
_entry.id   dd1432e05b64d40a31a887cb4de51b89
#
_cell.length_a   1.000
_cell.length_b   1.000
_cell.length_c   1.000
_cell.angle_alpha   90.00
_cell.angle_beta   90.00
_cell.angle_gamma   90.00
#
_symmetry.space_group_name_H-M   'P 1'
#
loop_
_entity.id
_entity.type
_entity.pdbx_description
1 polymer ?
#
loop_
_entity_poly.entity_id
_entity_poly.type
_entity_poly.pdbx_seq_one_letter_code
_entity_poly.pdbx_strand_id
1 'polypeptide(L)'
;MSYSLNLLIIIGILSLILFLILLKLVQAKKDSNSLDVKKAVNKEEYSVEALQDYISEKMISNTTGNLYEEGLTEEAFNRKKRRRNELRDALKNCNTGNLSAKILVREYIYDFLKKDKKIDETTINFAIPFNVPSKMTPREKFDTALYVAYQTEEYNALGWIIETFKLNDPKEDGGYRVLADEVDNIYEQVVFNYPLRLEDKLRILTQRIYSHYKGFGIIDEIRDMNIDGTSGGVSGLPERLTNLMNNVDPYYLDEENDPKIDGAFADHVSEQGFTALNSAWVMYRGKSIHFSFLSFEAEAELRRVTNNVYKYGYPGQLSETKPAIINEMADGSRVTVMRPKLTESWAYFIRKKYNSRKVSVEELFQQENSNVLLILLMFLVKGNRTLALTGQQGSGKTTLLMALVEYINSALNLRVHETKFELNLRNQYPSRNILSFQETETYSGQDGLDLGKKTDGDVTILGEVATDPVAAWMIQSAQVASLFTWFTHHAKTFPDLVFALRNSLLKTNMFNDEKIAEQQVVSVLEFDIHMRQDKSTGERYVERITECVAITYQDEKSSFEALKNSTDRESKMDLLINLASNYFHQKTQTQQFVENTILEFKDGKYIAVNRMSDKKMEEIKLELAKEDREQFDQFINKYWGA
;
A
#
# COMPACT_ATOMS: atom_id res chain seq x y z
N MET A 1 -11.13 -60.98 -87.31
CA MET A 1 -10.73 -59.55 -87.14
C MET A 1 -11.33 -58.84 -85.89
N SER A 2 -12.29 -59.41 -85.21
CA SER A 2 -12.95 -58.80 -84.05
C SER A 2 -12.14 -58.92 -82.74
N TYR A 3 -11.39 -59.97 -82.50
CA TYR A 3 -10.64 -60.20 -81.22
C TYR A 3 -9.39 -59.31 -81.04
N SER A 4 -8.73 -58.91 -82.11
CA SER A 4 -7.54 -58.09 -82.06
C SER A 4 -7.87 -56.62 -81.77
N LEU A 5 -9.03 -56.16 -82.18
CA LEU A 5 -9.47 -54.79 -81.91
C LEU A 5 -9.89 -54.60 -80.45
N ASN A 6 -10.57 -55.56 -79.87
CA ASN A 6 -10.97 -55.55 -78.48
C ASN A 6 -9.74 -55.63 -77.55
N LEU A 7 -8.71 -56.37 -77.89
CA LEU A 7 -7.48 -56.51 -77.14
C LEU A 7 -6.69 -55.13 -77.13
N LEU A 8 -6.64 -54.43 -78.28
CA LEU A 8 -6.05 -53.14 -78.40
C LEU A 8 -6.77 -52.07 -77.58
N ILE A 9 -8.10 -52.11 -77.52
CA ILE A 9 -8.94 -51.22 -76.71
C ILE A 9 -8.67 -51.46 -75.20
N ILE A 10 -8.58 -52.74 -74.78
CA ILE A 10 -8.30 -53.09 -73.38
C ILE A 10 -6.89 -52.64 -72.97
N ILE A 11 -5.88 -52.79 -73.82
CA ILE A 11 -4.52 -52.33 -73.58
C ILE A 11 -4.48 -50.82 -73.50
N GLY A 12 -5.24 -50.11 -74.40
CA GLY A 12 -5.34 -48.63 -74.31
C GLY A 12 -5.99 -48.13 -73.04
N ILE A 13 -7.05 -48.80 -72.55
CA ILE A 13 -7.72 -48.44 -71.28
C ILE A 13 -6.79 -48.69 -70.08
N LEU A 14 -6.10 -49.83 -70.07
CA LEU A 14 -5.15 -50.17 -69.01
C LEU A 14 -3.98 -49.20 -68.97
N SER A 15 -3.46 -48.78 -70.13
CA SER A 15 -2.37 -47.76 -70.15
C SER A 15 -2.86 -46.38 -69.70
N LEU A 16 -4.11 -46.01 -70.00
CA LEU A 16 -4.70 -44.76 -69.51
C LEU A 16 -4.95 -44.78 -68.01
N ILE A 17 -5.40 -45.88 -67.46
CA ILE A 17 -5.57 -46.10 -66.02
C ILE A 17 -4.22 -46.05 -65.33
N LEU A 18 -3.19 -46.70 -65.85
CA LEU A 18 -1.84 -46.64 -65.31
C LEU A 18 -1.26 -45.26 -65.34
N PHE A 19 -1.49 -44.50 -66.41
CA PHE A 19 -1.07 -43.08 -66.54
C PHE A 19 -1.78 -42.18 -65.50
N LEU A 20 -3.08 -42.38 -65.28
CA LEU A 20 -3.85 -41.62 -64.26
C LEU A 20 -3.42 -41.96 -62.84
N ILE A 21 -3.04 -43.22 -62.57
CA ILE A 21 -2.48 -43.62 -61.27
C ILE A 21 -1.11 -43.00 -61.06
N LEU A 22 -0.25 -42.99 -62.10
CA LEU A 22 1.06 -42.32 -62.04
C LEU A 22 0.93 -40.80 -61.85
N LEU A 23 -0.02 -40.14 -62.51
CA LEU A 23 -0.32 -38.72 -62.30
C LEU A 23 -0.79 -38.42 -60.88
N LYS A 24 -1.66 -39.25 -60.31
CA LYS A 24 -2.07 -39.14 -58.90
C LYS A 24 -0.91 -39.36 -57.94
N LEU A 25 -0.02 -40.33 -58.20
CA LEU A 25 1.17 -40.56 -57.38
C LEU A 25 2.18 -39.39 -57.46
N VAL A 26 2.34 -38.79 -58.63
CA VAL A 26 3.20 -37.59 -58.80
C VAL A 26 2.58 -36.37 -58.14
N GLN A 27 1.25 -36.18 -58.21
CA GLN A 27 0.54 -35.15 -57.47
C GLN A 27 0.64 -35.38 -55.97
N ALA A 28 0.38 -36.59 -55.46
CA ALA A 28 0.52 -36.93 -54.05
C ALA A 28 1.96 -36.73 -53.53
N LYS A 29 2.98 -37.02 -54.37
CA LYS A 29 4.40 -36.76 -54.03
C LYS A 29 4.76 -35.29 -54.09
N LYS A 30 4.09 -34.50 -54.93
CA LYS A 30 4.22 -33.02 -54.99
C LYS A 30 3.53 -32.36 -53.82
N ASP A 31 2.38 -32.88 -53.38
CA ASP A 31 1.66 -32.42 -52.21
C ASP A 31 2.37 -32.83 -50.90
N SER A 32 2.98 -34.03 -50.84
CA SER A 32 3.83 -34.42 -49.69
C SER A 32 5.11 -33.57 -49.60
N ASN A 33 5.75 -33.24 -50.72
CA ASN A 33 6.92 -32.36 -50.73
C ASN A 33 6.55 -30.87 -50.48
N SER A 34 5.31 -30.45 -50.73
CA SER A 34 4.82 -29.11 -50.34
C SER A 34 4.37 -29.05 -48.89
N LEU A 35 4.14 -30.19 -48.22
CA LEU A 35 3.85 -30.28 -46.77
C LEU A 35 5.13 -30.37 -45.92
N ASP A 36 6.29 -30.73 -46.50
CA ASP A 36 7.54 -30.87 -45.77
C ASP A 36 8.52 -29.68 -45.86
N VAL A 37 8.10 -28.55 -46.43
CA VAL A 37 8.81 -27.27 -46.30
C VAL A 37 7.97 -26.29 -45.44
N LYS A 38 7.38 -26.77 -44.35
CA LYS A 38 7.30 -25.92 -43.14
C LYS A 38 8.72 -25.88 -42.60
N LYS A 39 9.41 -24.72 -42.77
CA LYS A 39 10.63 -24.39 -42.01
C LYS A 39 10.42 -24.91 -40.61
N ALA A 40 11.29 -25.81 -40.13
CA ALA A 40 11.27 -26.22 -38.73
C ALA A 40 11.24 -24.94 -37.91
N VAL A 41 10.13 -24.67 -37.24
CA VAL A 41 9.97 -23.48 -36.45
C VAL A 41 11.05 -23.54 -35.38
N ASN A 42 12.00 -22.63 -35.43
CA ASN A 42 13.05 -22.56 -34.42
C ASN A 42 12.39 -22.20 -33.10
N LYS A 43 12.26 -23.16 -32.20
CA LYS A 43 11.59 -22.98 -30.91
C LYS A 43 12.23 -21.86 -30.06
N GLU A 44 13.53 -21.70 -30.18
CA GLU A 44 14.30 -20.71 -29.44
C GLU A 44 13.89 -19.26 -29.80
N GLU A 45 13.45 -19.01 -31.04
CA GLU A 45 12.98 -17.70 -31.48
C GLU A 45 11.65 -17.24 -30.82
N TYR A 46 10.94 -18.16 -30.16
CA TYR A 46 9.67 -17.93 -29.50
C TYR A 46 9.75 -18.11 -27.98
N SER A 47 10.96 -18.22 -27.40
CA SER A 47 11.13 -18.15 -25.95
C SER A 47 10.77 -16.76 -25.44
N VAL A 48 10.45 -16.64 -24.16
CA VAL A 48 10.11 -15.33 -23.54
C VAL A 48 11.27 -14.35 -23.71
N GLU A 49 12.51 -14.81 -23.54
CA GLU A 49 13.73 -14.01 -23.66
C GLU A 49 13.91 -13.49 -25.09
N ALA A 50 13.83 -14.38 -26.09
CA ALA A 50 13.96 -14.00 -27.50
C ALA A 50 12.86 -13.03 -27.93
N LEU A 51 11.64 -13.22 -27.45
CA LEU A 51 10.53 -12.30 -27.71
C LEU A 51 10.75 -10.94 -27.02
N GLN A 52 11.32 -10.92 -25.82
CA GLN A 52 11.66 -9.69 -25.11
C GLN A 52 12.72 -8.88 -25.86
N ASP A 53 13.77 -9.54 -26.36
CA ASP A 53 14.83 -8.89 -27.17
C ASP A 53 14.23 -8.32 -28.46
N TYR A 54 13.42 -9.11 -29.16
CA TYR A 54 12.70 -8.65 -30.36
C TYR A 54 11.83 -7.42 -30.09
N ILE A 55 11.06 -7.41 -28.99
CA ILE A 55 10.24 -6.27 -28.61
C ILE A 55 11.09 -5.05 -28.27
N SER A 56 12.22 -5.24 -27.59
CA SER A 56 13.16 -4.17 -27.25
C SER A 56 13.70 -3.50 -28.52
N GLU A 57 14.17 -4.28 -29.49
CA GLU A 57 14.63 -3.77 -30.79
C GLU A 57 13.54 -3.02 -31.56
N LYS A 58 12.34 -3.57 -31.60
CA LYS A 58 11.18 -2.92 -32.25
C LYS A 58 10.81 -1.60 -31.59
N MET A 59 10.80 -1.54 -30.26
CA MET A 59 10.50 -0.30 -29.53
C MET A 59 11.57 0.78 -29.79
N ILE A 60 12.86 0.39 -29.82
CA ILE A 60 13.96 1.29 -30.18
C ILE A 60 13.78 1.79 -31.62
N SER A 61 13.59 0.90 -32.59
CA SER A 61 13.40 1.26 -34.00
C SER A 61 12.24 2.24 -34.18
N ASN A 62 11.08 1.99 -33.54
CA ASN A 62 9.91 2.87 -33.65
C ASN A 62 10.09 4.25 -32.98
N THR A 63 11.01 4.34 -32.02
CA THR A 63 11.28 5.61 -31.32
C THR A 63 12.46 6.40 -31.88
N THR A 64 13.44 5.76 -32.54
CA THR A 64 14.69 6.40 -33.00
C THR A 64 14.81 6.49 -34.52
N GLY A 65 14.10 5.65 -35.32
CA GLY A 65 14.18 5.58 -36.78
C GLY A 65 14.05 6.95 -37.48
N ASN A 66 14.68 7.14 -38.64
CA ASN A 66 14.61 8.40 -39.38
C ASN A 66 13.31 8.50 -40.19
N LEU A 67 12.39 9.42 -39.82
CA LEU A 67 11.11 9.60 -40.49
C LEU A 67 11.25 10.26 -41.88
N TYR A 68 12.35 10.95 -42.14
CA TYR A 68 12.55 11.70 -43.39
C TYR A 68 12.94 10.82 -44.59
N GLU A 69 13.47 9.63 -44.34
CA GLU A 69 13.90 8.67 -45.36
C GLU A 69 12.74 7.86 -45.96
N GLU A 70 11.53 7.96 -45.41
CA GLU A 70 10.41 7.07 -45.76
C GLU A 70 9.52 7.64 -46.90
N GLY A 71 9.80 8.82 -47.46
CA GLY A 71 9.03 9.40 -48.56
C GLY A 71 7.55 9.60 -48.26
N LEU A 72 7.19 9.86 -47.01
CA LEU A 72 5.81 9.97 -46.53
C LEU A 72 5.15 11.29 -47.01
N THR A 73 3.83 11.26 -47.20
CA THR A 73 3.05 12.49 -47.33
C THR A 73 3.08 13.28 -46.02
N GLU A 74 2.87 14.61 -46.09
CA GLU A 74 2.92 15.50 -44.93
C GLU A 74 1.98 15.05 -43.81
N GLU A 75 0.76 14.64 -44.15
CA GLU A 75 -0.21 14.11 -43.17
C GLU A 75 0.24 12.79 -42.54
N ALA A 76 0.80 11.88 -43.33
CA ALA A 76 1.33 10.60 -42.85
C ALA A 76 2.56 10.81 -41.94
N PHE A 77 3.44 11.75 -42.31
CA PHE A 77 4.60 12.16 -41.51
C PHE A 77 4.15 12.74 -40.17
N ASN A 78 3.22 13.70 -40.16
CA ASN A 78 2.74 14.30 -38.93
C ASN A 78 2.04 13.28 -38.00
N ARG A 79 1.25 12.35 -38.56
CA ARG A 79 0.61 11.25 -37.81
C ARG A 79 1.64 10.31 -37.20
N LYS A 80 2.69 9.93 -37.95
CA LYS A 80 3.76 9.04 -37.48
C LYS A 80 4.61 9.73 -36.42
N LYS A 81 4.93 11.02 -36.62
CA LYS A 81 5.65 11.85 -35.64
C LYS A 81 4.90 11.93 -34.30
N ARG A 82 3.58 12.17 -34.35
CA ARG A 82 2.73 12.21 -33.15
C ARG A 82 2.72 10.88 -32.42
N ARG A 83 2.48 9.77 -33.10
CA ARG A 83 2.51 8.41 -32.51
C ARG A 83 3.86 8.08 -31.89
N ARG A 84 4.97 8.49 -32.54
CA ARG A 84 6.32 8.32 -31.98
C ARG A 84 6.48 9.07 -30.65
N ASN A 85 6.05 10.32 -30.60
CA ASN A 85 6.16 11.13 -29.40
C ASN A 85 5.29 10.54 -28.26
N GLU A 86 4.06 10.13 -28.57
CA GLU A 86 3.17 9.45 -27.64
C GLU A 86 3.81 8.15 -27.07
N LEU A 87 4.45 7.35 -27.94
CA LEU A 87 5.16 6.13 -27.50
C LEU A 87 6.38 6.47 -26.65
N ARG A 88 7.18 7.49 -27.01
CA ARG A 88 8.32 7.93 -26.20
C ARG A 88 7.90 8.36 -24.81
N ASP A 89 6.85 9.17 -24.73
CA ASP A 89 6.30 9.64 -23.46
C ASP A 89 5.74 8.47 -22.63
N ALA A 90 5.07 7.53 -23.27
CA ALA A 90 4.58 6.32 -22.61
C ALA A 90 5.74 5.45 -22.07
N LEU A 91 6.78 5.21 -22.88
CA LEU A 91 7.97 4.43 -22.46
C LEU A 91 8.74 5.09 -21.31
N LYS A 92 8.68 6.42 -21.20
CA LYS A 92 9.29 7.16 -20.09
C LYS A 92 8.48 7.05 -18.80
N ASN A 93 7.16 6.94 -18.90
CA ASN A 93 6.23 7.03 -17.77
C ASN A 93 5.62 5.69 -17.36
N CYS A 94 5.68 4.63 -18.18
CA CYS A 94 5.01 3.35 -17.93
C CYS A 94 5.53 2.61 -16.68
N ASN A 95 6.76 2.88 -16.25
CA ASN A 95 7.36 2.31 -15.05
C ASN A 95 7.36 3.28 -13.85
N THR A 96 6.49 4.28 -13.85
CA THR A 96 6.34 5.23 -12.74
C THR A 96 5.04 5.05 -11.97
N GLY A 97 4.24 4.03 -12.28
CA GLY A 97 2.89 3.84 -11.75
C GLY A 97 1.80 4.53 -12.59
N ASN A 98 2.14 5.06 -13.77
CA ASN A 98 1.16 5.60 -14.70
C ASN A 98 0.48 4.48 -15.50
N LEU A 99 -0.76 4.14 -15.11
CA LEU A 99 -1.52 3.05 -15.70
C LEU A 99 -1.83 3.27 -17.20
N SER A 100 -2.17 4.49 -17.60
CA SER A 100 -2.46 4.80 -19.00
C SER A 100 -1.24 4.61 -19.90
N ALA A 101 -0.06 5.04 -19.45
CA ALA A 101 1.20 4.81 -20.15
C ALA A 101 1.55 3.31 -20.22
N LYS A 102 1.32 2.56 -19.13
CA LYS A 102 1.48 1.10 -19.09
C LYS A 102 0.60 0.40 -20.12
N ILE A 103 -0.69 0.73 -20.15
CA ILE A 103 -1.66 0.16 -21.11
C ILE A 103 -1.20 0.42 -22.54
N LEU A 104 -0.80 1.64 -22.86
CA LEU A 104 -0.36 2.00 -24.22
C LEU A 104 0.86 1.17 -24.65
N VAL A 105 1.88 1.04 -23.79
CA VAL A 105 3.08 0.21 -24.10
C VAL A 105 2.70 -1.26 -24.29
N ARG A 106 1.80 -1.80 -23.46
CA ARG A 106 1.30 -3.18 -23.60
C ARG A 106 0.57 -3.40 -24.92
N GLU A 107 -0.25 -2.44 -25.37
CA GLU A 107 -0.92 -2.53 -26.67
C GLU A 107 0.09 -2.57 -27.84
N TYR A 108 1.18 -1.80 -27.79
CA TYR A 108 2.25 -1.89 -28.78
C TYR A 108 2.92 -3.27 -28.76
N ILE A 109 3.22 -3.83 -27.58
CA ILE A 109 3.80 -5.19 -27.46
C ILE A 109 2.83 -6.21 -28.05
N TYR A 110 1.55 -6.15 -27.70
CA TYR A 110 0.52 -7.04 -28.22
C TYR A 110 0.44 -6.99 -29.75
N ASP A 111 0.44 -5.78 -30.32
CA ASP A 111 0.40 -5.60 -31.76
C ASP A 111 1.65 -6.17 -32.46
N PHE A 112 2.84 -6.02 -31.91
CA PHE A 112 4.06 -6.62 -32.46
C PHE A 112 4.02 -8.15 -32.42
N LEU A 113 3.54 -8.73 -31.33
CA LEU A 113 3.41 -10.18 -31.21
C LEU A 113 2.38 -10.74 -32.19
N LYS A 114 1.23 -10.08 -32.31
CA LYS A 114 0.11 -10.54 -33.15
C LYS A 114 0.34 -10.28 -34.63
N LYS A 115 0.77 -9.08 -35.01
CA LYS A 115 0.83 -8.61 -36.42
C LYS A 115 2.20 -8.86 -37.06
N ASP A 116 3.29 -8.59 -36.34
CA ASP A 116 4.64 -8.66 -36.89
C ASP A 116 5.22 -10.09 -36.73
N LYS A 117 5.26 -10.60 -35.50
CA LYS A 117 5.73 -11.99 -35.22
C LYS A 117 4.72 -13.04 -35.62
N LYS A 118 3.42 -12.67 -35.75
CA LYS A 118 2.31 -13.58 -36.13
C LYS A 118 2.24 -14.82 -35.26
N ILE A 119 2.33 -14.62 -33.95
CA ILE A 119 2.21 -15.70 -32.97
C ILE A 119 0.84 -16.36 -33.10
N ASP A 120 0.81 -17.68 -33.22
CA ASP A 120 -0.37 -18.52 -33.35
C ASP A 120 -0.49 -19.53 -32.18
N GLU A 121 -1.56 -20.37 -32.22
CA GLU A 121 -1.83 -21.39 -31.19
C GLU A 121 -0.70 -22.43 -31.02
N THR A 122 0.20 -22.56 -31.99
CA THR A 122 1.33 -23.50 -31.93
C THR A 122 2.56 -22.81 -31.31
N THR A 123 2.91 -21.65 -31.85
CA THR A 123 4.14 -20.92 -31.50
C THR A 123 4.08 -20.31 -30.12
N ILE A 124 2.88 -19.93 -29.63
CA ILE A 124 2.70 -19.38 -28.28
C ILE A 124 3.10 -20.38 -27.18
N ASN A 125 2.95 -21.69 -27.44
CA ASN A 125 3.29 -22.74 -26.47
C ASN A 125 4.80 -22.98 -26.34
N PHE A 126 5.64 -22.34 -27.17
CA PHE A 126 7.09 -22.31 -26.97
C PHE A 126 7.50 -21.26 -25.95
N ALA A 127 6.71 -20.20 -25.78
CA ALA A 127 6.90 -19.19 -24.74
C ALA A 127 6.30 -19.65 -23.40
N ILE A 128 5.01 -19.98 -23.39
CA ILE A 128 4.28 -20.47 -22.21
C ILE A 128 3.49 -21.71 -22.62
N PRO A 129 3.70 -22.89 -22.00
CA PRO A 129 3.14 -24.15 -22.46
C PRO A 129 1.66 -24.34 -22.05
N PHE A 130 0.76 -23.44 -22.48
CA PHE A 130 -0.67 -23.46 -22.15
C PHE A 130 -1.37 -24.77 -22.46
N ASN A 131 -0.95 -25.48 -23.52
CA ASN A 131 -1.54 -26.75 -23.92
C ASN A 131 -1.10 -27.92 -23.02
N VAL A 132 -0.08 -27.73 -22.17
CA VAL A 132 0.44 -28.75 -21.26
C VAL A 132 0.65 -28.11 -19.87
N PRO A 133 -0.45 -27.90 -19.10
CA PRO A 133 -0.37 -27.20 -17.81
C PRO A 133 0.61 -27.79 -16.81
N SER A 134 0.88 -29.10 -16.89
CA SER A 134 1.88 -29.78 -16.05
C SER A 134 3.33 -29.31 -16.29
N LYS A 135 3.60 -28.65 -17.43
CA LYS A 135 4.90 -28.06 -17.76
C LYS A 135 4.97 -26.56 -17.43
N MET A 136 3.87 -25.95 -17.06
CA MET A 136 3.85 -24.55 -16.62
C MET A 136 4.49 -24.41 -15.25
N THR A 137 5.31 -23.40 -15.09
CA THR A 137 5.85 -23.00 -13.78
C THR A 137 4.73 -22.51 -12.85
N PRO A 138 4.91 -22.55 -11.53
CA PRO A 138 3.92 -21.98 -10.59
C PRO A 138 3.58 -20.52 -10.89
N ARG A 139 4.57 -19.73 -11.31
CA ARG A 139 4.36 -18.34 -11.73
C ARG A 139 3.45 -18.24 -12.95
N GLU A 140 3.68 -19.03 -14.00
CA GLU A 140 2.84 -19.05 -15.21
C GLU A 140 1.40 -19.45 -14.92
N LYS A 141 1.21 -20.44 -14.05
CA LYS A 141 -0.12 -20.85 -13.58
C LYS A 141 -0.80 -19.71 -12.81
N PHE A 142 -0.08 -19.06 -11.91
CA PHE A 142 -0.61 -17.94 -11.14
C PHE A 142 -0.96 -16.73 -12.02
N ASP A 143 -0.06 -16.31 -12.92
CA ASP A 143 -0.30 -15.22 -13.87
C ASP A 143 -1.54 -15.51 -14.73
N THR A 144 -1.72 -16.78 -15.17
CA THR A 144 -2.90 -17.21 -15.93
C THR A 144 -4.18 -17.15 -15.08
N ALA A 145 -4.15 -17.67 -13.85
CA ALA A 145 -5.30 -17.65 -12.94
C ALA A 145 -5.68 -16.19 -12.57
N LEU A 146 -4.69 -15.34 -12.31
CA LEU A 146 -4.92 -13.92 -12.02
C LEU A 146 -5.55 -13.20 -13.22
N TYR A 147 -5.09 -13.49 -14.45
CA TYR A 147 -5.69 -12.96 -15.67
C TYR A 147 -7.16 -13.38 -15.81
N VAL A 148 -7.48 -14.65 -15.57
CA VAL A 148 -8.87 -15.14 -15.66
C VAL A 148 -9.74 -14.52 -14.58
N ALA A 149 -9.28 -14.46 -13.33
CA ALA A 149 -10.00 -13.79 -12.26
C ALA A 149 -10.22 -12.30 -12.54
N TYR A 150 -9.27 -11.64 -13.20
CA TYR A 150 -9.39 -10.24 -13.58
C TYR A 150 -10.55 -9.96 -14.56
N GLN A 151 -10.96 -10.95 -15.37
CA GLN A 151 -12.08 -10.79 -16.30
C GLN A 151 -13.44 -10.58 -15.59
N THR A 152 -13.58 -11.06 -14.34
CA THR A 152 -14.81 -10.94 -13.54
C THR A 152 -14.65 -9.95 -12.38
N GLU A 153 -13.51 -9.96 -11.72
CA GLU A 153 -13.26 -9.22 -10.46
C GLU A 153 -12.44 -7.94 -10.68
N GLU A 154 -11.97 -7.69 -11.91
CA GLU A 154 -11.12 -6.54 -12.25
C GLU A 154 -9.94 -6.38 -11.25
N TYR A 155 -9.74 -5.19 -10.72
CA TYR A 155 -8.67 -4.91 -9.76
C TYR A 155 -8.82 -5.62 -8.40
N ASN A 156 -9.96 -6.25 -8.11
CA ASN A 156 -10.17 -7.07 -6.92
C ASN A 156 -9.74 -8.53 -7.09
N ALA A 157 -9.32 -8.93 -8.29
CA ALA A 157 -9.00 -10.32 -8.64
C ALA A 157 -8.05 -11.01 -7.64
N LEU A 158 -6.97 -10.34 -7.25
CA LEU A 158 -6.03 -10.89 -6.28
C LEU A 158 -6.66 -11.04 -4.88
N GLY A 159 -7.43 -10.05 -4.45
CA GLY A 159 -8.15 -10.11 -3.19
C GLY A 159 -9.17 -11.25 -3.16
N TRP A 160 -9.91 -11.45 -4.26
CA TRP A 160 -10.83 -12.56 -4.43
C TRP A 160 -10.11 -13.93 -4.37
N ILE A 161 -8.96 -14.07 -5.05
CA ILE A 161 -8.14 -15.29 -4.97
C ILE A 161 -7.71 -15.53 -3.52
N ILE A 162 -7.16 -14.51 -2.83
CA ILE A 162 -6.69 -14.64 -1.45
C ILE A 162 -7.82 -15.12 -0.52
N GLU A 163 -9.02 -14.57 -0.65
CA GLU A 163 -10.16 -14.91 0.21
C GLU A 163 -10.77 -16.27 -0.14
N THR A 164 -10.98 -16.55 -1.43
CA THR A 164 -11.60 -17.79 -1.90
C THR A 164 -10.75 -19.01 -1.53
N PHE A 165 -9.43 -18.90 -1.67
CA PHE A 165 -8.49 -19.97 -1.37
C PHE A 165 -7.88 -19.89 0.03
N LYS A 166 -8.37 -18.96 0.86
CA LYS A 166 -7.93 -18.77 2.27
C LYS A 166 -6.41 -18.62 2.42
N LEU A 167 -5.78 -17.92 1.46
CA LEU A 167 -4.34 -17.69 1.48
C LEU A 167 -3.91 -16.74 2.59
N ASN A 168 -4.85 -16.05 3.21
CA ASN A 168 -4.69 -15.21 4.37
C ASN A 168 -4.98 -15.92 5.69
N ASP A 169 -5.11 -17.24 5.70
CA ASP A 169 -5.17 -18.05 6.92
C ASP A 169 -3.73 -18.37 7.39
N PRO A 170 -3.48 -18.39 8.71
CA PRO A 170 -2.15 -18.68 9.22
C PRO A 170 -1.77 -20.15 8.97
N LYS A 171 -0.52 -20.39 8.60
CA LYS A 171 0.07 -21.73 8.55
C LYS A 171 0.41 -22.23 9.97
N GLU A 172 0.91 -23.45 10.08
CA GLU A 172 1.26 -24.09 11.37
C GLU A 172 2.24 -23.24 12.21
N ASP A 173 3.14 -22.50 11.56
CA ASP A 173 4.10 -21.58 12.17
C ASP A 173 3.50 -20.19 12.50
N GLY A 174 2.21 -20.00 12.25
CA GLY A 174 1.51 -18.72 12.42
C GLY A 174 1.78 -17.69 11.33
N GLY A 175 2.63 -18.00 10.36
CA GLY A 175 2.92 -17.13 9.21
C GLY A 175 1.88 -17.28 8.08
N TYR A 176 1.84 -16.28 7.19
CA TYR A 176 1.00 -16.31 5.99
C TYR A 176 1.88 -16.56 4.77
N ARG A 177 1.66 -17.68 4.07
CA ARG A 177 2.50 -18.09 2.95
C ARG A 177 1.68 -18.79 1.88
N VAL A 178 2.00 -18.51 0.60
CA VAL A 178 1.44 -19.21 -0.56
C VAL A 178 2.52 -20.10 -1.14
N LEU A 179 2.26 -21.39 -1.19
CA LEU A 179 3.17 -22.42 -1.70
C LEU A 179 2.84 -22.77 -3.17
N ALA A 180 3.77 -23.46 -3.84
CA ALA A 180 3.63 -23.81 -5.25
C ALA A 180 2.47 -24.80 -5.51
N ASP A 181 2.22 -25.72 -4.60
CA ASP A 181 1.11 -26.69 -4.67
C ASP A 181 -0.27 -26.02 -4.52
N GLU A 182 -0.36 -24.96 -3.71
CA GLU A 182 -1.59 -24.17 -3.60
C GLU A 182 -1.89 -23.44 -4.92
N VAL A 183 -0.85 -23.01 -5.65
CA VAL A 183 -1.01 -22.38 -6.97
C VAL A 183 -1.58 -23.38 -7.98
N ASP A 184 -1.22 -24.66 -7.91
CA ASP A 184 -1.78 -25.69 -8.77
C ASP A 184 -3.29 -25.83 -8.55
N ASN A 185 -3.73 -25.86 -7.30
CA ASN A 185 -5.15 -25.87 -6.94
C ASN A 185 -5.89 -24.61 -7.41
N ILE A 186 -5.28 -23.42 -7.23
CA ILE A 186 -5.85 -22.15 -7.71
C ILE A 186 -6.03 -22.21 -9.24
N TYR A 187 -4.99 -22.63 -9.96
CA TYR A 187 -5.03 -22.74 -11.41
C TYR A 187 -6.15 -23.69 -11.88
N GLU A 188 -6.23 -24.89 -11.31
CA GLU A 188 -7.25 -25.87 -11.67
C GLU A 188 -8.67 -25.34 -11.45
N GLN A 189 -8.94 -24.69 -10.32
CA GLN A 189 -10.29 -24.22 -10.02
C GLN A 189 -10.67 -22.96 -10.80
N VAL A 190 -9.74 -22.03 -10.99
CA VAL A 190 -10.03 -20.74 -11.66
C VAL A 190 -10.07 -20.90 -13.17
N VAL A 191 -9.13 -21.67 -13.75
CA VAL A 191 -8.99 -21.78 -15.22
C VAL A 191 -9.83 -22.91 -15.82
N PHE A 192 -10.23 -23.91 -15.03
CA PHE A 192 -10.95 -25.09 -15.51
C PHE A 192 -12.19 -24.77 -16.37
N ASN A 193 -12.98 -23.80 -15.96
CA ASN A 193 -14.22 -23.42 -16.65
C ASN A 193 -14.03 -22.25 -17.64
N TYR A 194 -12.79 -21.76 -17.83
CA TYR A 194 -12.50 -20.66 -18.73
C TYR A 194 -11.65 -21.13 -19.92
N PRO A 195 -12.25 -21.34 -21.11
CA PRO A 195 -11.49 -21.75 -22.28
C PRO A 195 -10.62 -20.59 -22.78
N LEU A 196 -9.30 -20.63 -22.50
CA LEU A 196 -8.34 -19.65 -22.97
C LEU A 196 -8.28 -19.62 -24.50
N ARG A 197 -8.67 -18.49 -25.09
CA ARG A 197 -8.52 -18.22 -26.53
C ARG A 197 -7.10 -17.71 -26.81
N LEU A 198 -6.68 -17.77 -28.08
CA LEU A 198 -5.38 -17.22 -28.49
C LEU A 198 -5.18 -15.77 -28.03
N GLU A 199 -6.25 -14.97 -28.02
CA GLU A 199 -6.19 -13.59 -27.57
C GLU A 199 -5.83 -13.48 -26.07
N ASP A 200 -6.43 -14.31 -25.23
CA ASP A 200 -6.16 -14.37 -23.79
C ASP A 200 -4.69 -14.78 -23.54
N LYS A 201 -4.25 -15.84 -24.22
CA LYS A 201 -2.85 -16.31 -24.17
C LYS A 201 -1.85 -15.23 -24.60
N LEU A 202 -2.17 -14.50 -25.67
CA LEU A 202 -1.37 -13.37 -26.14
C LEU A 202 -1.36 -12.20 -25.13
N ARG A 203 -2.46 -11.92 -24.45
CA ARG A 203 -2.53 -10.90 -23.39
C ARG A 203 -1.65 -11.30 -22.19
N ILE A 204 -1.70 -12.55 -21.76
CA ILE A 204 -0.85 -13.08 -20.67
C ILE A 204 0.64 -12.99 -21.07
N LEU A 205 0.99 -13.43 -22.30
CA LEU A 205 2.37 -13.33 -22.80
C LEU A 205 2.82 -11.86 -22.92
N THR A 206 1.96 -10.97 -23.40
CA THR A 206 2.22 -9.52 -23.46
C THR A 206 2.55 -8.95 -22.09
N GLN A 207 1.80 -9.30 -21.07
CA GLN A 207 2.04 -8.87 -19.70
C GLN A 207 3.37 -9.42 -19.17
N ARG A 208 3.68 -10.69 -19.45
CA ARG A 208 4.94 -11.32 -19.06
C ARG A 208 6.14 -10.59 -19.66
N ILE A 209 6.11 -10.31 -20.97
CA ILE A 209 7.17 -9.57 -21.67
C ILE A 209 7.27 -8.14 -21.12
N TYR A 210 6.14 -7.45 -20.94
CA TYR A 210 6.13 -6.09 -20.41
C TYR A 210 6.76 -6.01 -19.01
N SER A 211 6.44 -6.95 -18.12
CA SER A 211 6.91 -6.97 -16.74
C SER A 211 8.44 -7.02 -16.63
N HIS A 212 9.09 -7.74 -17.54
CA HIS A 212 10.56 -7.82 -17.65
C HIS A 212 11.15 -6.66 -18.44
N TYR A 213 10.49 -6.19 -19.50
CA TYR A 213 11.02 -5.12 -20.37
C TYR A 213 11.04 -3.76 -19.67
N LYS A 214 9.90 -3.32 -19.13
CA LYS A 214 9.73 -1.99 -18.49
C LYS A 214 9.05 -2.05 -17.14
N GLY A 215 8.28 -3.08 -16.86
CA GLY A 215 7.49 -3.21 -15.64
C GLY A 215 8.34 -3.56 -14.41
N PHE A 216 7.65 -3.97 -13.37
CA PHE A 216 8.24 -4.26 -12.07
C PHE A 216 8.47 -5.77 -11.84
N GLY A 217 8.82 -6.51 -12.89
CA GLY A 217 9.10 -7.94 -12.79
C GLY A 217 7.91 -8.74 -12.27
N ILE A 218 8.18 -9.60 -11.29
CA ILE A 218 7.17 -10.50 -10.71
C ILE A 218 6.01 -9.79 -10.00
N ILE A 219 6.18 -8.55 -9.58
CA ILE A 219 5.15 -7.80 -8.85
C ILE A 219 4.35 -6.84 -9.73
N ASP A 220 4.63 -6.78 -11.02
CA ASP A 220 4.09 -5.73 -11.89
C ASP A 220 2.57 -5.74 -11.95
N GLU A 221 1.95 -6.90 -12.08
CA GLU A 221 0.49 -7.07 -12.13
C GLU A 221 -0.13 -7.06 -10.73
N ILE A 222 0.51 -7.73 -9.78
CA ILE A 222 0.11 -7.77 -8.36
C ILE A 222 -0.01 -6.36 -7.79
N ARG A 223 0.98 -5.50 -8.08
CA ARG A 223 1.00 -4.12 -7.62
C ARG A 223 -0.21 -3.31 -8.11
N ASP A 224 -0.76 -3.60 -9.27
CA ASP A 224 -1.90 -2.84 -9.80
C ASP A 224 -3.23 -3.26 -9.16
N MET A 225 -3.28 -4.42 -8.49
CA MET A 225 -4.49 -4.91 -7.81
C MET A 225 -4.84 -4.12 -6.55
N ASN A 226 -6.06 -4.28 -6.04
CA ASN A 226 -6.53 -3.67 -4.79
C ASN A 226 -5.96 -4.40 -3.57
N ILE A 227 -4.73 -4.05 -3.22
CA ILE A 227 -3.96 -4.56 -2.08
C ILE A 227 -3.41 -3.41 -1.25
N ASP A 228 -3.03 -3.65 0.00
CA ASP A 228 -2.46 -2.61 0.86
C ASP A 228 -1.05 -2.21 0.41
N GLY A 229 -0.32 -3.13 -0.21
CA GLY A 229 1.03 -2.89 -0.71
C GLY A 229 1.79 -4.16 -1.03
N THR A 230 3.04 -3.99 -1.42
CA THR A 230 3.98 -5.10 -1.69
C THR A 230 5.39 -4.73 -1.29
N SER A 231 6.19 -5.72 -0.94
CA SER A 231 7.62 -5.56 -0.66
C SER A 231 8.42 -6.72 -1.22
N GLY A 232 9.70 -6.49 -1.45
CA GLY A 232 10.64 -7.52 -1.90
C GLY A 232 12.04 -7.25 -1.40
N GLY A 233 12.86 -8.32 -1.38
CA GLY A 233 14.21 -8.29 -0.85
C GLY A 233 14.30 -8.14 0.68
N VAL A 234 13.25 -8.50 1.40
CA VAL A 234 13.10 -8.27 2.85
C VAL A 234 13.18 -9.55 3.69
N SER A 235 13.37 -10.69 3.04
CA SER A 235 13.49 -11.99 3.71
C SER A 235 14.37 -12.94 2.88
N GLY A 236 14.85 -14.01 3.51
CA GLY A 236 15.75 -14.98 2.89
C GLY A 236 17.22 -14.53 2.90
N LEU A 237 18.10 -15.44 2.56
CA LEU A 237 19.54 -15.17 2.54
C LEU A 237 19.94 -14.26 1.36
N PRO A 238 20.79 -13.25 1.58
CA PRO A 238 21.36 -12.47 0.50
C PRO A 238 22.17 -13.34 -0.47
N GLU A 239 22.11 -13.05 -1.78
CA GLU A 239 22.80 -13.84 -2.82
C GLU A 239 24.31 -13.99 -2.57
N ARG A 240 24.95 -12.97 -1.99
CA ARG A 240 26.38 -13.04 -1.60
C ARG A 240 26.68 -14.18 -0.64
N LEU A 241 25.80 -14.41 0.34
CA LEU A 241 25.98 -15.49 1.32
C LEU A 241 25.66 -16.84 0.68
N THR A 242 24.64 -16.91 -0.17
CA THR A 242 24.27 -18.11 -0.92
C THR A 242 25.41 -18.54 -1.85
N ASN A 243 26.04 -17.60 -2.56
CA ASN A 243 27.17 -17.88 -3.44
C ASN A 243 28.44 -18.30 -2.68
N LEU A 244 28.68 -17.75 -1.49
CA LEU A 244 29.76 -18.20 -0.61
C LEU A 244 29.53 -19.65 -0.13
N MET A 245 28.31 -19.99 0.24
CA MET A 245 27.95 -21.33 0.68
C MET A 245 27.99 -22.38 -0.44
N ASN A 246 27.58 -22.01 -1.66
CA ASN A 246 27.64 -22.89 -2.84
C ASN A 246 29.05 -23.11 -3.41
N ASN A 247 30.00 -22.21 -3.10
CA ASN A 247 31.39 -22.30 -3.54
C ASN A 247 32.35 -22.89 -2.50
N VAL A 248 31.85 -23.22 -1.30
CA VAL A 248 32.66 -23.98 -0.31
C VAL A 248 32.66 -25.44 -0.76
N ASP A 249 33.81 -25.91 -1.23
CA ASP A 249 34.02 -27.29 -1.58
C ASP A 249 33.79 -28.16 -0.32
N PRO A 250 32.88 -29.14 -0.35
CA PRO A 250 32.62 -30.01 0.81
C PRO A 250 33.85 -30.73 1.35
N TYR A 251 34.94 -30.80 0.55
CA TYR A 251 36.23 -31.41 0.94
C TYR A 251 37.11 -30.51 1.82
N TYR A 252 36.82 -29.20 1.94
CA TYR A 252 37.61 -28.24 2.74
C TYR A 252 36.96 -27.86 4.07
N LEU A 253 35.91 -28.53 4.49
CA LEU A 253 35.37 -28.39 5.85
C LEU A 253 36.21 -29.26 6.78
N ASP A 254 37.35 -28.72 7.19
CA ASP A 254 38.22 -29.33 8.21
C ASP A 254 37.51 -29.25 9.57
N GLU A 255 37.05 -30.36 10.08
CA GLU A 255 36.16 -30.49 11.25
C GLU A 255 36.75 -29.95 12.58
N GLU A 256 38.01 -29.48 12.60
CA GLU A 256 38.70 -29.17 13.87
C GLU A 256 39.07 -27.69 14.09
N ASN A 257 39.02 -26.75 13.12
CA ASN A 257 39.59 -25.42 13.30
C ASN A 257 38.82 -24.21 12.77
N ASP A 258 37.62 -24.34 12.20
CA ASP A 258 36.82 -23.18 11.81
C ASP A 258 35.67 -22.92 12.82
N PRO A 259 35.37 -21.61 13.11
CA PRO A 259 34.25 -21.30 13.98
C PRO A 259 32.99 -21.87 13.33
N LYS A 260 32.44 -22.91 13.95
CA LYS A 260 31.26 -23.65 13.55
C LYS A 260 30.18 -22.68 13.07
N ILE A 261 29.99 -22.59 11.76
CA ILE A 261 28.68 -22.29 11.21
C ILE A 261 27.84 -23.45 11.72
N ASP A 262 27.00 -23.22 12.71
CA ASP A 262 26.16 -24.23 13.36
C ASP A 262 25.54 -25.10 12.25
N GLY A 263 25.77 -26.43 12.28
CA GLY A 263 25.21 -27.37 11.31
C GLY A 263 23.69 -27.25 11.17
N ALA A 264 22.99 -26.84 12.24
CA ALA A 264 21.60 -26.44 12.21
C ALA A 264 21.28 -25.30 11.21
N PHE A 265 22.23 -24.40 10.94
CA PHE A 265 22.03 -23.32 9.99
C PHE A 265 22.19 -23.80 8.55
N ALA A 266 23.12 -24.72 8.29
CA ALA A 266 23.32 -25.33 6.96
C ALA A 266 22.16 -26.27 6.60
N ASP A 267 21.62 -27.03 7.56
CA ASP A 267 20.47 -27.90 7.37
C ASP A 267 19.18 -27.11 7.14
N HIS A 268 18.97 -25.98 7.85
CA HIS A 268 17.82 -25.10 7.60
C HIS A 268 17.87 -24.39 6.24
N VAL A 269 19.04 -24.11 5.70
CA VAL A 269 19.19 -23.50 4.36
C VAL A 269 18.99 -24.53 3.25
N SER A 270 19.39 -25.79 3.48
CA SER A 270 19.23 -26.86 2.50
C SER A 270 17.79 -27.36 2.37
N GLU A 271 16.99 -27.29 3.43
CA GLU A 271 15.60 -27.77 3.42
C GLU A 271 14.58 -26.75 2.89
N GLN A 272 14.83 -25.43 2.92
CA GLN A 272 13.85 -24.44 2.52
C GLN A 272 14.28 -23.46 1.41
N GLY A 273 15.55 -23.37 1.06
CA GLY A 273 16.05 -22.65 -0.13
C GLY A 273 15.62 -21.16 -0.29
N PHE A 274 15.16 -20.49 0.77
CA PHE A 274 14.69 -19.11 0.66
C PHE A 274 15.85 -18.12 0.58
N THR A 275 16.00 -17.54 -0.60
CA THR A 275 16.93 -16.42 -0.83
C THR A 275 16.16 -15.09 -0.86
N ALA A 276 16.89 -13.98 -0.80
CA ALA A 276 16.31 -12.65 -0.97
C ALA A 276 15.60 -12.49 -2.33
N LEU A 277 15.88 -13.35 -3.32
CA LEU A 277 15.23 -13.36 -4.62
C LEU A 277 13.82 -13.93 -4.57
N ASN A 278 13.51 -14.81 -3.63
CA ASN A 278 12.17 -15.36 -3.39
C ASN A 278 11.32 -14.51 -2.43
N SER A 279 11.81 -13.34 -2.07
CA SER A 279 11.18 -12.44 -1.12
C SER A 279 10.13 -11.55 -1.81
N ALA A 280 9.01 -12.11 -2.21
CA ALA A 280 7.85 -11.38 -2.72
C ALA A 280 6.71 -11.42 -1.70
N TRP A 281 6.40 -10.27 -1.10
CA TRP A 281 5.38 -10.14 -0.06
C TRP A 281 4.24 -9.25 -0.55
N VAL A 282 3.02 -9.68 -0.29
CA VAL A 282 1.79 -8.93 -0.54
C VAL A 282 1.14 -8.58 0.79
N MET A 283 0.82 -7.32 0.96
CA MET A 283 0.08 -6.84 2.12
C MET A 283 -1.39 -6.71 1.75
N TYR A 284 -2.23 -7.47 2.45
CA TYR A 284 -3.66 -7.51 2.21
C TYR A 284 -4.44 -7.51 3.52
N ARG A 285 -5.31 -6.52 3.71
CA ARG A 285 -6.11 -6.31 4.94
C ARG A 285 -5.27 -6.37 6.22
N GLY A 286 -4.08 -5.75 6.18
CA GLY A 286 -3.17 -5.70 7.31
C GLY A 286 -2.34 -6.95 7.57
N LYS A 287 -2.51 -8.02 6.78
CA LYS A 287 -1.70 -9.23 6.82
C LYS A 287 -0.58 -9.16 5.76
N SER A 288 0.61 -9.63 6.10
CA SER A 288 1.73 -9.76 5.15
C SER A 288 1.80 -11.21 4.70
N ILE A 289 1.53 -11.48 3.42
CA ILE A 289 1.46 -12.81 2.83
C ILE A 289 2.68 -13.01 1.94
N HIS A 290 3.46 -14.05 2.19
CA HIS A 290 4.64 -14.41 1.41
C HIS A 290 4.24 -15.28 0.21
N PHE A 291 4.44 -14.78 -1.01
CA PHE A 291 4.24 -15.53 -2.26
C PHE A 291 5.54 -16.26 -2.60
N SER A 292 5.82 -17.37 -1.91
CA SER A 292 7.12 -18.07 -1.94
C SER A 292 7.49 -18.67 -3.30
N PHE A 293 6.51 -18.90 -4.17
CA PHE A 293 6.70 -19.40 -5.53
C PHE A 293 7.16 -18.32 -6.52
N LEU A 294 7.11 -17.03 -6.12
CA LEU A 294 7.59 -15.92 -6.95
C LEU A 294 9.07 -15.65 -6.68
N SER A 295 9.88 -15.64 -7.72
CA SER A 295 11.31 -15.33 -7.65
C SER A 295 11.70 -14.23 -8.62
N PHE A 296 12.59 -13.34 -8.20
CA PHE A 296 13.27 -12.38 -9.09
C PHE A 296 14.33 -13.03 -9.97
N GLU A 297 14.63 -14.32 -9.76
CA GLU A 297 15.58 -15.15 -10.51
C GLU A 297 17.05 -14.69 -10.38
N ALA A 298 17.32 -13.39 -10.39
CA ALA A 298 18.66 -12.82 -10.25
C ALA A 298 18.65 -11.50 -9.44
N GLU A 299 19.75 -11.20 -8.74
CA GLU A 299 19.93 -9.92 -8.03
C GLU A 299 19.81 -8.72 -8.97
N ALA A 300 20.27 -8.88 -10.23
CA ALA A 300 20.15 -7.85 -11.26
C ALA A 300 18.69 -7.44 -11.50
N GLU A 301 17.76 -8.39 -11.49
CA GLU A 301 16.33 -8.11 -11.65
C GLU A 301 15.73 -7.44 -10.40
N LEU A 302 16.03 -7.93 -9.20
CA LEU A 302 15.61 -7.28 -7.95
C LEU A 302 16.15 -5.84 -7.87
N ARG A 303 17.42 -5.64 -8.23
CA ARG A 303 18.03 -4.31 -8.35
C ARG A 303 17.33 -3.44 -9.38
N ARG A 304 16.99 -4.00 -10.56
CA ARG A 304 16.28 -3.28 -11.63
C ARG A 304 14.90 -2.82 -11.15
N VAL A 305 14.14 -3.71 -10.51
CA VAL A 305 12.82 -3.38 -9.94
C VAL A 305 12.96 -2.30 -8.87
N THR A 306 13.86 -2.48 -7.89
CA THR A 306 14.12 -1.50 -6.83
C THR A 306 14.50 -0.12 -7.40
N ASN A 307 15.30 -0.07 -8.46
CA ASN A 307 15.68 1.18 -9.11
C ASN A 307 14.55 1.81 -9.96
N ASN A 308 13.54 1.05 -10.36
CA ASN A 308 12.45 1.55 -11.21
C ASN A 308 11.28 2.10 -10.40
N VAL A 309 10.91 1.46 -9.26
CA VAL A 309 9.70 1.78 -8.53
C VAL A 309 9.67 3.21 -7.95
N TYR A 310 10.80 3.86 -7.76
CA TYR A 310 10.87 5.20 -7.16
C TYR A 310 11.11 6.36 -8.13
N LYS A 311 11.16 6.12 -9.45
CA LYS A 311 11.61 7.12 -10.46
C LYS A 311 10.66 8.27 -10.73
N TYR A 312 9.42 8.21 -10.27
CA TYR A 312 8.45 9.28 -10.52
C TYR A 312 8.92 10.61 -9.93
N GLY A 313 8.77 11.71 -10.69
CA GLY A 313 9.17 13.05 -10.23
C GLY A 313 10.68 13.30 -10.12
N TYR A 314 11.51 12.36 -10.56
CA TYR A 314 12.99 12.47 -10.56
C TYR A 314 13.63 12.75 -9.19
N PRO A 315 13.46 11.90 -8.17
CA PRO A 315 13.97 12.14 -6.81
C PRO A 315 15.50 11.99 -6.66
N GLY A 316 16.22 11.88 -7.77
CA GLY A 316 17.66 11.60 -7.78
C GLY A 316 17.98 10.11 -7.88
N GLN A 317 19.26 9.77 -7.77
CA GLN A 317 19.73 8.39 -7.86
C GLN A 317 19.97 7.79 -6.47
N LEU A 318 19.61 6.53 -6.32
CA LEU A 318 20.02 5.70 -5.19
C LEU A 318 21.53 5.44 -5.30
N SER A 319 22.31 5.91 -4.33
CA SER A 319 23.78 5.90 -4.33
C SER A 319 24.34 5.42 -2.99
N GLU A 320 25.68 5.30 -2.89
CA GLU A 320 26.30 4.97 -1.60
C GLU A 320 26.16 6.09 -0.56
N THR A 321 26.09 7.33 -1.01
CA THR A 321 25.88 8.50 -0.14
C THR A 321 24.42 8.75 0.17
N LYS A 322 23.50 8.27 -0.69
CA LYS A 322 22.04 8.28 -0.46
C LYS A 322 21.50 6.86 -0.63
N PRO A 323 21.72 5.96 0.37
CA PRO A 323 21.44 4.53 0.23
C PRO A 323 19.96 4.16 0.37
N ALA A 324 19.10 5.12 0.75
CA ALA A 324 17.65 4.98 0.81
C ALA A 324 16.95 6.19 0.17
N ILE A 325 15.81 5.93 -0.46
CA ILE A 325 14.94 6.98 -1.04
C ILE A 325 13.49 6.66 -0.66
N ILE A 326 12.79 7.67 -0.18
CA ILE A 326 11.34 7.65 0.02
C ILE A 326 10.74 8.57 -1.04
N ASN A 327 9.80 8.03 -1.84
CA ASN A 327 9.17 8.78 -2.92
C ASN A 327 7.71 8.33 -3.09
N GLU A 328 7.01 8.96 -4.04
CA GLU A 328 5.69 8.53 -4.51
C GLU A 328 5.76 8.01 -5.94
N MET A 329 4.79 7.21 -6.33
CA MET A 329 4.53 6.82 -7.72
C MET A 329 3.46 7.73 -8.34
N ALA A 330 3.27 7.67 -9.65
CA ALA A 330 2.26 8.48 -10.35
C ALA A 330 0.81 8.24 -9.88
N ASP A 331 0.53 7.08 -9.31
CA ASP A 331 -0.77 6.75 -8.70
C ASP A 331 -0.88 7.18 -7.23
N GLY A 332 0.14 7.87 -6.71
CA GLY A 332 0.21 8.30 -5.31
C GLY A 332 0.66 7.22 -4.32
N SER A 333 1.01 6.01 -4.78
CA SER A 333 1.56 4.97 -3.90
C SER A 333 2.89 5.43 -3.31
N ARG A 334 3.06 5.27 -1.99
CA ARG A 334 4.32 5.58 -1.30
C ARG A 334 5.33 4.46 -1.53
N VAL A 335 6.54 4.83 -1.89
CA VAL A 335 7.64 3.90 -2.15
C VAL A 335 8.81 4.22 -1.23
N THR A 336 9.36 3.19 -0.60
CA THR A 336 10.64 3.25 0.11
C THR A 336 11.57 2.22 -0.50
N VAL A 337 12.75 2.65 -0.93
CA VAL A 337 13.76 1.77 -1.52
C VAL A 337 15.07 1.89 -0.76
N MET A 338 15.78 0.77 -0.68
CA MET A 338 17.07 0.67 0.01
C MET A 338 18.02 -0.20 -0.80
N ARG A 339 19.32 0.07 -0.64
CA ARG A 339 20.40 -0.68 -1.30
C ARG A 339 21.36 -1.33 -0.29
N PRO A 340 22.14 -2.35 -0.72
CA PRO A 340 23.20 -2.94 0.09
C PRO A 340 24.19 -1.91 0.64
N LYS A 341 24.73 -2.18 1.81
CA LYS A 341 25.46 -1.43 2.82
C LYS A 341 24.54 -0.78 3.87
N LEU A 342 23.32 -0.31 3.51
CA LEU A 342 22.30 0.07 4.49
C LEU A 342 21.48 -1.15 4.89
N THR A 343 21.16 -2.02 3.94
CA THR A 343 20.45 -3.29 4.11
C THR A 343 21.29 -4.44 3.57
N GLU A 344 20.98 -5.67 3.93
CA GLU A 344 21.70 -6.86 3.48
C GLU A 344 21.52 -7.14 1.99
N SER A 345 20.35 -6.80 1.44
CA SER A 345 19.98 -6.95 0.03
C SER A 345 19.33 -5.68 -0.51
N TRP A 346 19.10 -5.62 -1.82
CA TRP A 346 18.22 -4.62 -2.41
C TRP A 346 16.80 -4.85 -1.90
N ALA A 347 16.15 -3.81 -1.40
CA ALA A 347 14.81 -3.91 -0.84
C ALA A 347 13.93 -2.75 -1.29
N TYR A 348 12.65 -3.06 -1.50
CA TYR A 348 11.62 -2.06 -1.77
C TYR A 348 10.36 -2.35 -0.94
N PHE A 349 9.65 -1.27 -0.61
CA PHE A 349 8.32 -1.28 -0.01
C PHE A 349 7.43 -0.35 -0.82
N ILE A 350 6.32 -0.87 -1.32
CA ILE A 350 5.26 -0.08 -1.96
C ILE A 350 4.04 -0.16 -1.06
N ARG A 351 3.59 0.98 -0.55
CA ARG A 351 2.30 1.11 0.15
C ARG A 351 1.34 1.82 -0.78
N LYS A 352 0.27 1.15 -1.12
CA LYS A 352 -0.76 1.76 -1.94
C LYS A 352 -1.44 2.87 -1.17
N LYS A 353 -1.58 3.99 -1.84
CA LYS A 353 -2.51 5.00 -1.41
C LYS A 353 -3.87 4.48 -1.83
N TYR A 354 -4.71 4.17 -0.88
CA TYR A 354 -6.09 3.89 -1.23
C TYR A 354 -6.60 5.08 -2.02
N ASN A 355 -6.97 4.87 -3.29
CA ASN A 355 -7.92 5.72 -3.98
C ASN A 355 -9.22 5.51 -3.23
N SER A 356 -9.27 6.10 -2.05
CA SER A 356 -10.32 5.89 -1.10
C SER A 356 -11.60 6.45 -1.72
N ARG A 357 -12.44 5.54 -2.18
CA ARG A 357 -13.87 5.78 -2.06
C ARG A 357 -14.04 6.43 -0.68
N LYS A 358 -14.73 7.57 -0.64
CA LYS A 358 -15.12 8.19 0.60
C LYS A 358 -15.83 7.11 1.44
N VAL A 359 -15.23 6.73 2.56
CA VAL A 359 -15.81 5.76 3.49
C VAL A 359 -16.48 6.56 4.57
N SER A 360 -17.74 6.29 4.86
CA SER A 360 -18.44 6.94 5.97
C SER A 360 -18.01 6.35 7.31
N VAL A 361 -18.24 7.09 8.40
CA VAL A 361 -17.92 6.60 9.76
C VAL A 361 -18.77 5.37 10.09
N GLU A 362 -20.00 5.32 9.59
CA GLU A 362 -20.94 4.21 9.76
C GLU A 362 -20.44 2.91 9.08
N GLU A 363 -19.77 3.04 7.93
CA GLU A 363 -19.16 1.89 7.25
C GLU A 363 -17.95 1.32 8.00
N LEU A 364 -17.26 2.14 8.81
CA LEU A 364 -16.09 1.73 9.57
C LEU A 364 -16.39 0.91 10.81
N PHE A 365 -17.55 1.17 11.45
CA PHE A 365 -17.89 0.58 12.74
C PHE A 365 -19.28 -0.04 12.70
N GLN A 366 -19.31 -1.38 12.67
CA GLN A 366 -20.55 -2.18 12.63
C GLN A 366 -20.71 -3.06 13.87
N GLN A 367 -19.87 -2.89 14.87
CA GLN A 367 -19.91 -3.64 16.13
C GLN A 367 -21.17 -3.32 16.92
N GLU A 368 -21.50 -4.17 17.88
CA GLU A 368 -22.66 -3.99 18.76
C GLU A 368 -22.58 -2.63 19.50
N ASN A 369 -23.69 -1.92 19.55
CA ASN A 369 -23.80 -0.56 20.12
C ASN A 369 -22.93 0.51 19.42
N SER A 370 -22.49 0.30 18.17
CA SER A 370 -21.70 1.31 17.41
C SER A 370 -22.42 2.67 17.34
N ASN A 371 -23.73 2.73 17.40
CA ASN A 371 -24.50 3.97 17.41
C ASN A 371 -24.06 4.95 18.50
N VAL A 372 -23.64 4.46 19.69
CA VAL A 372 -23.13 5.33 20.77
C VAL A 372 -21.84 6.00 20.35
N LEU A 373 -20.91 5.23 19.75
CA LEU A 373 -19.66 5.73 19.23
C LEU A 373 -19.89 6.76 18.11
N LEU A 374 -20.73 6.42 17.12
CA LEU A 374 -20.98 7.26 15.94
C LEU A 374 -21.57 8.63 16.34
N ILE A 375 -22.57 8.63 17.22
CA ILE A 375 -23.21 9.85 17.69
C ILE A 375 -22.21 10.67 18.54
N LEU A 376 -21.43 10.04 19.41
CA LEU A 376 -20.40 10.72 20.19
C LEU A 376 -19.37 11.40 19.29
N LEU A 377 -18.81 10.68 18.31
CA LEU A 377 -17.85 11.22 17.34
C LEU A 377 -18.45 12.40 16.58
N MET A 378 -19.69 12.30 16.12
CA MET A 378 -20.39 13.40 15.43
C MET A 378 -20.47 14.65 16.31
N PHE A 379 -20.84 14.51 17.59
CA PHE A 379 -20.96 15.66 18.51
C PHE A 379 -19.59 16.25 18.88
N LEU A 380 -18.55 15.44 19.04
CA LEU A 380 -17.18 15.94 19.25
C LEU A 380 -16.71 16.79 18.07
N VAL A 381 -16.99 16.35 16.84
CA VAL A 381 -16.63 17.09 15.62
C VAL A 381 -17.46 18.35 15.46
N LYS A 382 -18.80 18.26 15.53
CA LYS A 382 -19.70 19.43 15.44
C LYS A 382 -19.47 20.44 16.56
N GLY A 383 -19.01 19.97 17.71
CA GLY A 383 -18.62 20.80 18.85
C GLY A 383 -17.22 21.42 18.73
N ASN A 384 -16.56 21.28 17.59
CA ASN A 384 -15.22 21.87 17.31
C ASN A 384 -14.14 21.43 18.31
N ARG A 385 -14.11 20.12 18.67
CA ARG A 385 -13.13 19.63 19.65
C ARG A 385 -11.80 19.25 19.01
N THR A 386 -10.71 19.51 19.74
CA THR A 386 -9.39 19.04 19.38
C THR A 386 -9.28 17.53 19.64
N LEU A 387 -8.95 16.75 18.59
CA LEU A 387 -8.94 15.30 18.61
C LEU A 387 -7.55 14.75 18.30
N ALA A 388 -7.02 13.93 19.20
CA ALA A 388 -5.92 13.03 18.90
C ALA A 388 -6.47 11.67 18.49
N LEU A 389 -6.00 11.13 17.37
CA LEU A 389 -6.29 9.76 16.96
C LEU A 389 -5.04 8.91 17.19
N THR A 390 -5.06 8.05 18.18
CA THR A 390 -3.90 7.25 18.60
C THR A 390 -4.06 5.77 18.30
N GLY A 391 -2.97 5.02 18.39
CA GLY A 391 -2.95 3.57 18.18
C GLY A 391 -1.81 3.10 17.28
N GLN A 392 -1.67 1.79 17.15
CA GLN A 392 -0.62 1.15 16.37
C GLN A 392 -0.71 1.47 14.87
N GLN A 393 0.40 1.25 14.15
CA GLN A 393 0.40 1.33 12.70
C GLN A 393 -0.59 0.31 12.09
N GLY A 394 -1.41 0.75 11.12
CA GLY A 394 -2.42 -0.10 10.49
C GLY A 394 -3.75 -0.18 11.24
N SER A 395 -3.90 0.43 12.43
CA SER A 395 -5.14 0.40 13.22
C SER A 395 -6.31 1.20 12.62
N GLY A 396 -6.08 1.99 11.55
CA GLY A 396 -7.15 2.73 10.86
C GLY A 396 -7.28 4.20 11.26
N LYS A 397 -6.34 4.78 12.04
CA LYS A 397 -6.36 6.20 12.46
C LYS A 397 -6.61 7.17 11.32
N THR A 398 -5.79 7.05 10.27
CA THR A 398 -5.86 7.92 9.09
C THR A 398 -7.20 7.78 8.36
N THR A 399 -7.74 6.56 8.28
CA THR A 399 -9.05 6.30 7.67
C THR A 399 -10.18 6.93 8.46
N LEU A 400 -10.15 6.80 9.80
CA LEU A 400 -11.13 7.44 10.68
C LEU A 400 -11.03 8.97 10.60
N LEU A 401 -9.81 9.52 10.62
CA LEU A 401 -9.61 10.96 10.48
C LEU A 401 -10.23 11.48 9.18
N MET A 402 -10.00 10.81 8.05
CA MET A 402 -10.59 11.17 6.76
C MET A 402 -12.12 11.11 6.78
N ALA A 403 -12.71 10.08 7.39
CA ALA A 403 -14.16 9.93 7.49
C ALA A 403 -14.80 11.03 8.36
N LEU A 404 -14.18 11.37 9.49
CA LEU A 404 -14.67 12.41 10.41
C LEU A 404 -14.77 13.81 9.78
N VAL A 405 -13.98 14.08 8.72
CA VAL A 405 -14.06 15.37 7.99
C VAL A 405 -15.47 15.66 7.48
N GLU A 406 -16.28 14.64 7.24
CA GLU A 406 -17.67 14.81 6.81
C GLU A 406 -18.51 15.61 7.79
N TYR A 407 -18.28 15.44 9.09
CA TYR A 407 -19.03 16.11 10.15
C TYR A 407 -18.56 17.53 10.46
N ILE A 408 -17.38 17.95 9.94
CA ILE A 408 -16.92 19.33 10.08
C ILE A 408 -17.86 20.26 9.31
N ASN A 409 -18.18 21.42 9.89
CA ASN A 409 -18.99 22.43 9.20
C ASN A 409 -18.35 22.81 7.86
N SER A 410 -19.15 22.78 6.79
CA SER A 410 -18.68 23.01 5.42
C SER A 410 -18.15 24.44 5.16
N ALA A 411 -18.50 25.39 6.01
CA ALA A 411 -18.03 26.78 5.94
C ALA A 411 -16.59 26.94 6.43
N LEU A 412 -16.04 25.98 7.19
CA LEU A 412 -14.69 26.06 7.75
C LEU A 412 -13.61 25.69 6.73
N ASN A 413 -12.54 26.47 6.73
CA ASN A 413 -11.35 26.29 5.88
C ASN A 413 -10.37 25.32 6.54
N LEU A 414 -10.03 24.22 5.85
CA LEU A 414 -9.14 23.20 6.38
C LEU A 414 -7.70 23.38 5.88
N ARG A 415 -6.74 23.32 6.79
CA ARG A 415 -5.29 23.32 6.50
C ARG A 415 -4.72 21.99 6.95
N VAL A 416 -4.21 21.23 5.98
CA VAL A 416 -3.76 19.85 6.17
C VAL A 416 -2.25 19.81 6.05
N HIS A 417 -1.57 19.26 7.05
CA HIS A 417 -0.12 19.17 7.10
C HIS A 417 0.30 17.69 7.15
N GLU A 418 1.16 17.30 6.21
CA GLU A 418 1.56 15.91 6.03
C GLU A 418 3.04 15.82 5.66
N THR A 419 3.73 14.77 6.12
CA THR A 419 5.08 14.45 5.64
C THR A 419 5.07 14.02 4.18
N LYS A 420 3.98 13.35 3.76
CA LYS A 420 3.64 12.98 2.38
C LYS A 420 2.13 13.02 2.24
N PHE A 421 1.62 13.42 1.05
CA PHE A 421 0.19 13.49 0.81
C PHE A 421 -0.46 12.10 0.87
N GLU A 422 -1.01 11.74 2.03
CA GLU A 422 -1.69 10.46 2.28
C GLU A 422 -3.21 10.62 2.44
N LEU A 423 -3.67 11.72 3.04
CA LEU A 423 -5.07 11.95 3.37
C LEU A 423 -5.96 12.20 2.16
N ASN A 424 -5.43 12.77 1.08
CA ASN A 424 -6.14 13.01 -0.18
C ASN A 424 -7.53 13.68 -0.03
N LEU A 425 -7.69 14.52 1.00
CA LEU A 425 -8.99 15.11 1.37
C LEU A 425 -9.59 15.99 0.27
N ARG A 426 -8.77 16.66 -0.54
CA ARG A 426 -9.25 17.49 -1.65
C ARG A 426 -10.02 16.67 -2.71
N ASN A 427 -9.63 15.43 -2.93
CA ASN A 427 -10.32 14.55 -3.89
C ASN A 427 -11.61 13.97 -3.28
N GLN A 428 -11.60 13.68 -1.97
CA GLN A 428 -12.78 13.15 -1.27
C GLN A 428 -13.85 14.22 -1.01
N TYR A 429 -13.41 15.46 -0.79
CA TYR A 429 -14.27 16.60 -0.48
C TYR A 429 -13.99 17.78 -1.42
N PRO A 430 -14.26 17.64 -2.75
CA PRO A 430 -13.84 18.63 -3.75
C PRO A 430 -14.56 19.98 -3.62
N SER A 431 -15.70 20.03 -2.94
CA SER A 431 -16.45 21.26 -2.70
C SER A 431 -15.99 22.07 -1.48
N ARG A 432 -15.03 21.55 -0.68
CA ARG A 432 -14.53 22.21 0.52
C ARG A 432 -13.26 23.02 0.24
N ASN A 433 -13.07 24.10 1.01
CA ASN A 433 -11.82 24.85 1.01
C ASN A 433 -10.76 24.08 1.79
N ILE A 434 -9.94 23.31 1.08
CA ILE A 434 -8.87 22.48 1.65
C ILE A 434 -7.55 22.84 0.97
N LEU A 435 -6.56 23.23 1.76
CA LEU A 435 -5.18 23.40 1.33
C LEU A 435 -4.29 22.40 2.07
N SER A 436 -3.59 21.56 1.32
CA SER A 436 -2.66 20.56 1.88
C SER A 436 -1.22 21.02 1.67
N PHE A 437 -0.42 20.91 2.71
CA PHE A 437 1.01 21.18 2.74
C PHE A 437 1.76 19.86 2.94
N GLN A 438 2.87 19.71 2.22
CA GLN A 438 3.76 18.57 2.35
C GLN A 438 5.14 19.04 2.80
N GLU A 439 5.74 18.31 3.74
CA GLU A 439 7.14 18.50 4.10
C GLU A 439 8.06 18.09 2.94
N THR A 440 9.08 18.90 2.67
CA THR A 440 10.07 18.68 1.61
C THR A 440 11.49 18.85 2.17
N GLU A 441 12.52 18.57 1.38
CA GLU A 441 13.91 18.81 1.79
C GLU A 441 14.21 20.30 2.06
N THR A 442 13.40 21.22 1.51
CA THR A 442 13.57 22.67 1.63
C THR A 442 12.54 23.38 2.49
N TYR A 443 11.41 22.72 2.76
CA TYR A 443 10.32 23.24 3.61
C TYR A 443 9.99 22.21 4.68
N SER A 444 10.22 22.59 5.92
CA SER A 444 9.91 21.76 7.09
C SER A 444 8.41 21.73 7.39
N GLY A 445 7.98 20.81 8.23
CA GLY A 445 6.61 20.80 8.76
C GLY A 445 6.26 22.09 9.53
N GLN A 446 7.25 22.72 10.18
CA GLN A 446 7.11 24.03 10.81
C GLN A 446 6.78 25.14 9.81
N ASP A 447 7.53 25.22 8.69
CA ASP A 447 7.28 26.21 7.64
C ASP A 447 5.86 26.06 7.09
N GLY A 448 5.39 24.80 6.93
CA GLY A 448 4.03 24.49 6.52
C GLY A 448 2.98 25.05 7.48
N LEU A 449 3.15 24.84 8.80
CA LEU A 449 2.24 25.36 9.83
C LEU A 449 2.23 26.89 9.86
N ASP A 450 3.39 27.54 9.71
CA ASP A 450 3.49 28.99 9.64
C ASP A 450 2.83 29.59 8.38
N LEU A 451 2.91 28.89 7.25
CA LEU A 451 2.16 29.25 6.04
C LEU A 451 0.66 29.03 6.23
N GLY A 452 0.26 27.96 6.89
CA GLY A 452 -1.13 27.65 7.20
C GLY A 452 -1.83 28.79 7.94
N LYS A 453 -1.15 29.41 8.93
CA LYS A 453 -1.65 30.59 9.67
C LYS A 453 -1.91 31.81 8.78
N LYS A 454 -1.23 31.93 7.63
CA LYS A 454 -1.34 33.05 6.69
C LYS A 454 -2.38 32.81 5.59
N THR A 455 -3.10 31.70 5.63
CA THR A 455 -4.01 31.27 4.57
C THR A 455 -5.47 31.12 5.03
N ASP A 456 -5.87 31.90 6.05
CA ASP A 456 -7.23 31.92 6.59
C ASP A 456 -7.77 30.51 6.94
N GLY A 457 -6.94 29.71 7.61
CA GLY A 457 -7.29 28.36 8.04
C GLY A 457 -8.02 28.38 9.38
N ASP A 458 -9.23 27.80 9.42
CA ASP A 458 -10.01 27.65 10.65
C ASP A 458 -9.61 26.36 11.38
N VAL A 459 -9.37 25.29 10.65
CA VAL A 459 -9.09 23.95 11.17
C VAL A 459 -7.72 23.48 10.71
N THR A 460 -6.90 23.02 11.65
CA THR A 460 -5.61 22.41 11.37
C THR A 460 -5.70 20.89 11.51
N ILE A 461 -5.28 20.17 10.47
CA ILE A 461 -5.25 18.71 10.45
C ILE A 461 -3.81 18.26 10.17
N LEU A 462 -3.21 17.48 11.08
CA LEU A 462 -1.90 16.87 10.86
C LEU A 462 -2.08 15.38 10.59
N GLY A 463 -1.62 14.93 9.42
CA GLY A 463 -1.68 13.51 9.03
C GLY A 463 -0.99 12.62 10.05
N GLU A 464 0.18 13.04 10.52
CA GLU A 464 0.94 12.37 11.58
C GLU A 464 1.86 13.37 12.30
N VAL A 465 1.90 13.29 13.61
CA VAL A 465 2.88 14.00 14.44
C VAL A 465 4.07 13.08 14.67
N ALA A 466 5.06 13.14 13.76
CA ALA A 466 6.17 12.19 13.71
C ALA A 466 7.48 12.72 14.32
N THR A 467 7.63 14.06 14.46
CA THR A 467 8.87 14.68 14.92
C THR A 467 8.64 15.68 16.06
N ASP A 468 9.64 15.84 16.92
CA ASP A 468 9.55 16.78 18.05
C ASP A 468 9.25 18.22 17.63
N PRO A 469 9.86 18.81 16.57
CA PRO A 469 9.50 20.15 16.11
C PRO A 469 8.04 20.28 15.67
N VAL A 470 7.52 19.30 14.91
CA VAL A 470 6.12 19.32 14.46
C VAL A 470 5.16 19.25 15.64
N ALA A 471 5.45 18.39 16.65
CA ALA A 471 4.66 18.31 17.88
C ALA A 471 4.62 19.65 18.63
N ALA A 472 5.77 20.27 18.81
CA ALA A 472 5.89 21.53 19.53
C ALA A 472 5.14 22.69 18.82
N TRP A 473 5.30 22.79 17.49
CA TRP A 473 4.61 23.79 16.70
C TRP A 473 3.10 23.55 16.59
N MET A 474 2.67 22.29 16.54
CA MET A 474 1.26 21.92 16.60
C MET A 474 0.61 22.46 17.88
N ILE A 475 1.21 22.22 19.05
CA ILE A 475 0.70 22.71 20.34
C ILE A 475 0.56 24.24 20.32
N GLN A 476 1.59 24.98 19.86
CA GLN A 476 1.50 26.44 19.75
C GLN A 476 0.44 26.89 18.75
N SER A 477 0.33 26.24 17.60
CA SER A 477 -0.67 26.58 16.60
C SER A 477 -2.09 26.35 17.11
N ALA A 478 -2.31 25.25 17.82
CA ALA A 478 -3.60 24.92 18.41
C ALA A 478 -4.05 25.91 19.48
N GLN A 479 -3.11 26.57 20.20
CA GLN A 479 -3.43 27.57 21.21
C GLN A 479 -3.89 28.90 20.63
N VAL A 480 -3.37 29.31 19.46
CA VAL A 480 -3.52 30.73 19.02
C VAL A 480 -4.05 30.89 17.58
N ALA A 481 -4.02 29.86 16.75
CA ALA A 481 -4.21 30.02 15.31
C ALA A 481 -5.33 29.18 14.70
N SER A 482 -5.78 28.12 15.34
CA SER A 482 -6.85 27.27 14.82
C SER A 482 -8.02 27.19 15.79
N LEU A 483 -9.24 27.08 15.25
CA LEU A 483 -10.45 26.85 16.05
C LEU A 483 -10.34 25.52 16.78
N PHE A 484 -9.88 24.48 16.08
CA PHE A 484 -9.52 23.20 16.65
C PHE A 484 -8.47 22.48 15.78
N THR A 485 -7.78 21.51 16.36
CA THR A 485 -6.69 20.78 15.72
C THR A 485 -6.91 19.27 15.82
N TRP A 486 -6.75 18.56 14.71
CA TRP A 486 -6.75 17.11 14.66
C TRP A 486 -5.39 16.56 14.26
N PHE A 487 -4.99 15.46 14.86
CA PHE A 487 -3.71 14.83 14.52
C PHE A 487 -3.72 13.33 14.81
N THR A 488 -2.84 12.59 14.13
CA THR A 488 -2.60 11.18 14.47
C THR A 488 -1.27 11.02 15.19
N HIS A 489 -1.20 10.05 16.11
CA HIS A 489 0.00 9.72 16.88
C HIS A 489 0.08 8.23 17.20
N HIS A 490 1.29 7.70 17.51
CA HIS A 490 1.53 6.29 17.79
C HIS A 490 1.58 5.94 19.29
N ALA A 491 1.08 6.81 20.16
CA ALA A 491 1.01 6.51 21.60
C ALA A 491 0.17 5.27 21.89
N LYS A 492 0.56 4.52 22.91
CA LYS A 492 -0.13 3.29 23.34
C LYS A 492 -1.19 3.55 24.39
N THR A 493 -0.93 4.53 25.25
CA THR A 493 -1.86 4.96 26.31
C THR A 493 -2.05 6.47 26.24
N PHE A 494 -3.09 6.96 26.91
CA PHE A 494 -3.33 8.40 26.99
C PHE A 494 -2.20 9.15 27.74
N PRO A 495 -1.69 8.68 28.88
CA PRO A 495 -0.51 9.29 29.51
C PRO A 495 0.73 9.31 28.60
N ASP A 496 0.99 8.24 27.83
CA ASP A 496 2.10 8.20 26.88
C ASP A 496 1.97 9.30 25.81
N LEU A 497 0.76 9.60 25.37
CA LEU A 497 0.51 10.69 24.43
C LEU A 497 0.89 12.06 25.04
N VAL A 498 0.38 12.34 26.22
CA VAL A 498 0.67 13.61 26.92
C VAL A 498 2.17 13.76 27.16
N PHE A 499 2.82 12.70 27.67
CA PHE A 499 4.26 12.72 27.97
C PHE A 499 5.12 12.80 26.71
N ALA A 500 4.73 12.16 25.61
CA ALA A 500 5.43 12.29 24.33
C ALA A 500 5.40 13.74 23.83
N LEU A 501 4.22 14.36 23.81
CA LEU A 501 4.06 15.75 23.38
C LEU A 501 4.80 16.73 24.31
N ARG A 502 4.72 16.54 25.64
CA ARG A 502 5.48 17.31 26.63
C ARG A 502 6.98 17.22 26.37
N ASN A 503 7.49 16.00 26.18
CA ASN A 503 8.91 15.77 25.95
C ASN A 503 9.39 16.42 24.65
N SER A 504 8.54 16.48 23.62
CA SER A 504 8.83 17.21 22.39
C SER A 504 8.98 18.72 22.63
N LEU A 505 8.14 19.33 23.48
CA LEU A 505 8.26 20.73 23.88
C LEU A 505 9.58 21.01 24.62
N LEU A 506 10.03 20.10 25.49
CA LEU A 506 11.30 20.19 26.21
C LEU A 506 12.50 20.04 25.28
N LYS A 507 12.50 19.02 24.41
CA LYS A 507 13.59 18.75 23.45
C LYS A 507 13.81 19.87 22.44
N THR A 508 12.75 20.55 22.05
CA THR A 508 12.83 21.72 21.15
C THR A 508 13.25 23.01 21.85
N ASN A 509 13.50 22.96 23.15
CA ASN A 509 13.82 24.12 24.01
C ASN A 509 12.75 25.23 23.99
N MET A 510 11.51 24.92 23.64
CA MET A 510 10.40 25.87 23.73
C MET A 510 10.03 26.15 25.18
N PHE A 511 10.19 25.16 26.04
CA PHE A 511 10.00 25.27 27.47
C PHE A 511 11.12 24.53 28.19
N ASN A 512 11.52 25.06 29.37
CA ASN A 512 12.57 24.47 30.20
C ASN A 512 12.03 23.85 31.51
N ASP A 513 10.72 23.98 31.73
CA ASP A 513 10.03 23.43 32.91
C ASP A 513 9.04 22.35 32.49
N GLU A 514 9.14 21.17 33.10
CA GLU A 514 8.35 20.00 32.77
C GLU A 514 6.86 20.22 33.06
N LYS A 515 6.52 20.87 34.17
CA LYS A 515 5.12 21.15 34.52
C LYS A 515 4.50 22.18 33.59
N ILE A 516 5.24 23.21 33.22
CA ILE A 516 4.76 24.21 32.26
C ILE A 516 4.56 23.55 30.90
N ALA A 517 5.51 22.76 30.43
CA ALA A 517 5.36 22.05 29.17
C ALA A 517 4.15 21.11 29.17
N GLU A 518 3.92 20.37 30.26
CA GLU A 518 2.74 19.51 30.38
C GLU A 518 1.44 20.30 30.42
N GLN A 519 1.38 21.43 31.12
CA GLN A 519 0.22 22.33 31.13
C GLN A 519 -0.11 22.86 29.73
N GLN A 520 0.91 23.15 28.91
CA GLN A 520 0.68 23.57 27.52
C GLN A 520 0.02 22.45 26.70
N VAL A 521 0.48 21.21 26.83
CA VAL A 521 -0.13 20.07 26.18
C VAL A 521 -1.58 19.88 26.64
N VAL A 522 -1.81 19.86 27.94
CA VAL A 522 -3.13 19.65 28.56
C VAL A 522 -4.13 20.77 28.20
N SER A 523 -3.63 21.99 27.96
CA SER A 523 -4.50 23.11 27.54
C SER A 523 -5.04 22.96 26.11
N VAL A 524 -4.40 22.14 25.27
CA VAL A 524 -4.75 21.93 23.86
C VAL A 524 -5.46 20.60 23.64
N LEU A 525 -4.92 19.54 24.25
CA LEU A 525 -5.44 18.18 24.07
C LEU A 525 -6.75 18.01 24.81
N GLU A 526 -7.85 17.78 24.06
CA GLU A 526 -9.17 17.62 24.65
C GLU A 526 -9.64 16.17 24.70
N PHE A 527 -9.50 15.43 23.56
CA PHE A 527 -9.93 14.05 23.48
C PHE A 527 -8.89 13.20 22.73
N ASP A 528 -8.70 11.98 23.22
CA ASP A 528 -7.96 10.90 22.54
C ASP A 528 -8.96 9.82 22.08
N ILE A 529 -8.93 9.50 20.79
CA ILE A 529 -9.65 8.39 20.17
C ILE A 529 -8.63 7.30 19.88
N HIS A 530 -8.58 6.27 20.74
CA HIS A 530 -7.60 5.20 20.60
C HIS A 530 -8.11 4.08 19.71
N MET A 531 -7.41 3.87 18.59
CA MET A 531 -7.73 2.86 17.59
C MET A 531 -6.92 1.58 17.79
N ARG A 532 -7.56 0.43 17.66
CA ARG A 532 -6.92 -0.88 17.71
C ARG A 532 -7.33 -1.75 16.53
N GLN A 533 -6.45 -2.68 16.15
CA GLN A 533 -6.72 -3.75 15.21
C GLN A 533 -6.53 -5.09 15.91
N ASP A 534 -7.53 -5.96 15.82
CA ASP A 534 -7.38 -7.36 16.17
C ASP A 534 -6.52 -8.05 15.11
N LYS A 535 -5.39 -8.61 15.52
CA LYS A 535 -4.46 -9.26 14.59
C LYS A 535 -4.98 -10.59 14.04
N SER A 536 -5.89 -11.23 14.74
CA SER A 536 -6.44 -12.53 14.34
C SER A 536 -7.53 -12.37 13.28
N THR A 537 -8.45 -11.41 13.48
CA THR A 537 -9.58 -11.16 12.59
C THR A 537 -9.29 -10.08 11.56
N GLY A 538 -8.32 -9.19 11.82
CA GLY A 538 -8.07 -7.99 11.04
C GLY A 538 -9.06 -6.85 11.31
N GLU A 539 -10.02 -7.06 12.22
CA GLU A 539 -11.06 -6.09 12.58
C GLU A 539 -10.45 -4.86 13.25
N ARG A 540 -10.98 -3.68 12.90
CA ARG A 540 -10.57 -2.39 13.47
C ARG A 540 -11.69 -1.80 14.28
N TYR A 541 -11.35 -1.26 15.44
CA TYR A 541 -12.32 -0.65 16.35
C TYR A 541 -11.70 0.48 17.17
N VAL A 542 -12.54 1.36 17.68
CA VAL A 542 -12.12 2.35 18.69
C VAL A 542 -12.09 1.64 20.03
N GLU A 543 -10.91 1.46 20.62
CA GLU A 543 -10.76 0.78 21.92
C GLU A 543 -11.34 1.64 23.04
N ARG A 544 -11.06 2.95 23.01
CA ARG A 544 -11.60 3.92 24.00
C ARG A 544 -11.60 5.34 23.45
N ILE A 545 -12.46 6.18 24.02
CA ILE A 545 -12.43 7.63 23.90
C ILE A 545 -12.18 8.20 25.28
N THR A 546 -11.11 8.99 25.43
CA THR A 546 -10.67 9.56 26.69
C THR A 546 -10.67 11.09 26.62
N GLU A 547 -11.32 11.74 27.56
CA GLU A 547 -11.25 13.18 27.79
C GLU A 547 -10.01 13.53 28.63
N CYS A 548 -9.29 14.57 28.22
CA CYS A 548 -8.22 15.17 28.99
C CYS A 548 -8.79 16.19 29.98
N VAL A 549 -8.83 15.86 31.25
CA VAL A 549 -9.32 16.77 32.28
C VAL A 549 -8.13 17.45 32.96
N ALA A 550 -7.95 18.76 32.75
CA ALA A 550 -6.90 19.52 33.42
C ALA A 550 -7.14 19.57 34.93
N ILE A 551 -6.11 19.35 35.71
CA ILE A 551 -6.15 19.56 37.17
C ILE A 551 -6.12 21.06 37.43
N THR A 552 -7.23 21.59 37.92
CA THR A 552 -7.31 23.00 38.35
C THR A 552 -7.12 23.09 39.85
N TYR A 553 -6.12 23.80 40.28
CA TYR A 553 -5.94 24.08 41.68
C TYR A 553 -6.86 25.21 42.12
N GLN A 554 -7.59 25.01 43.22
CA GLN A 554 -8.43 26.07 43.76
C GLN A 554 -7.59 27.27 44.15
N ASP A 555 -8.05 28.48 43.83
CA ASP A 555 -7.39 29.72 44.26
C ASP A 555 -7.55 29.83 45.80
N GLU A 556 -6.45 29.61 46.50
CA GLU A 556 -6.45 29.57 47.96
C GLU A 556 -6.66 30.98 48.62
N LYS A 557 -6.96 32.02 47.83
CA LYS A 557 -7.19 33.38 48.36
C LYS A 557 -8.26 33.39 49.42
N SER A 558 -9.35 32.68 49.22
CA SER A 558 -10.42 32.58 50.21
C SER A 558 -10.00 31.88 51.50
N SER A 559 -9.14 30.88 51.39
CA SER A 559 -8.56 30.14 52.51
C SER A 559 -7.53 31.00 53.28
N PHE A 560 -6.74 31.78 52.56
CA PHE A 560 -5.82 32.79 53.18
C PHE A 560 -6.58 33.92 53.87
N GLU A 561 -7.68 34.42 53.29
CA GLU A 561 -8.54 35.40 53.91
C GLU A 561 -9.23 34.82 55.13
N ALA A 562 -9.73 33.62 55.10
CA ALA A 562 -10.30 32.90 56.24
C ALA A 562 -9.28 32.72 57.35
N LEU A 563 -8.02 32.38 57.01
CA LEU A 563 -6.90 32.29 57.96
C LEU A 563 -6.58 33.64 58.63
N LYS A 564 -6.60 34.71 57.89
CA LYS A 564 -6.37 36.09 58.40
C LYS A 564 -7.50 36.51 59.37
N ASN A 565 -8.73 36.22 59.04
CA ASN A 565 -9.89 36.70 59.75
C ASN A 565 -10.31 35.78 60.92
N SER A 566 -9.80 34.57 61.02
CA SER A 566 -10.06 33.69 62.15
C SER A 566 -9.41 34.25 63.41
N THR A 567 -10.17 34.29 64.50
CA THR A 567 -9.72 34.78 65.81
C THR A 567 -9.33 33.61 66.75
N ASP A 568 -9.88 32.47 66.51
CA ASP A 568 -9.60 31.26 67.28
C ASP A 568 -8.30 30.57 66.89
N ARG A 569 -7.50 30.20 67.88
CA ARG A 569 -6.16 29.59 67.68
C ARG A 569 -6.23 28.20 67.02
N GLU A 570 -7.20 27.40 67.42
CA GLU A 570 -7.38 26.03 66.95
C GLU A 570 -7.82 26.03 65.49
N SER A 571 -8.84 26.81 65.17
CA SER A 571 -9.29 27.02 63.79
C SER A 571 -8.19 27.61 62.88
N LYS A 572 -7.34 28.51 63.39
CA LYS A 572 -6.15 29.01 62.64
C LYS A 572 -5.16 27.91 62.34
N MET A 573 -4.91 27.01 63.30
CA MET A 573 -3.95 25.94 63.13
C MET A 573 -4.46 24.92 62.11
N ASP A 574 -5.74 24.55 62.15
CA ASP A 574 -6.35 23.65 61.17
C ASP A 574 -6.33 24.23 59.77
N LEU A 575 -6.68 25.50 59.61
CA LEU A 575 -6.59 26.21 58.34
C LEU A 575 -5.14 26.24 57.80
N LEU A 576 -4.16 26.49 58.65
CA LEU A 576 -2.72 26.52 58.30
C LEU A 576 -2.24 25.10 57.87
N ILE A 577 -2.62 24.08 58.60
CA ILE A 577 -2.29 22.70 58.29
C ILE A 577 -2.90 22.31 56.94
N ASN A 578 -4.18 22.64 56.70
CA ASN A 578 -4.83 22.36 55.44
C ASN A 578 -4.15 23.09 54.28
N LEU A 579 -3.84 24.38 54.42
CA LEU A 579 -3.11 25.16 53.42
C LEU A 579 -1.72 24.61 53.15
N ALA A 580 -0.97 24.24 54.19
CA ALA A 580 0.34 23.62 54.04
C ALA A 580 0.24 22.24 53.37
N SER A 581 -0.72 21.40 53.75
CA SER A 581 -0.98 20.12 53.16
C SER A 581 -1.33 20.24 51.65
N ASN A 582 -2.23 21.17 51.33
CA ASN A 582 -2.59 21.47 49.95
C ASN A 582 -1.39 21.94 49.13
N TYR A 583 -0.58 22.87 49.68
CA TYR A 583 0.62 23.40 49.02
C TYR A 583 1.62 22.28 48.76
N PHE A 584 1.92 21.40 49.73
CA PHE A 584 2.82 20.30 49.52
C PHE A 584 2.23 19.27 48.56
N HIS A 585 0.95 18.97 48.61
CA HIS A 585 0.29 18.09 47.66
C HIS A 585 0.41 18.65 46.24
N GLN A 586 0.12 19.92 46.00
CA GLN A 586 0.29 20.57 44.70
C GLN A 586 1.75 20.58 44.22
N LYS A 587 2.72 20.73 45.12
CA LYS A 587 4.15 20.72 44.78
C LYS A 587 4.69 19.35 44.48
N THR A 588 4.19 18.32 45.15
CA THR A 588 4.59 16.93 44.97
C THR A 588 3.83 16.22 43.84
N GLN A 589 2.68 16.73 43.44
CA GLN A 589 1.93 16.21 42.31
C GLN A 589 2.69 16.48 41.02
N THR A 590 3.07 15.41 40.33
CA THR A 590 3.86 15.46 39.08
C THR A 590 2.97 15.61 37.84
N GLN A 591 1.73 15.09 37.89
CA GLN A 591 0.82 15.03 36.76
C GLN A 591 -0.15 16.23 36.79
N GLN A 592 -0.38 16.86 35.64
CA GLN A 592 -1.25 18.05 35.49
C GLN A 592 -2.63 17.72 34.91
N PHE A 593 -2.95 16.44 34.70
CA PHE A 593 -4.21 15.98 34.07
C PHE A 593 -4.75 14.74 34.75
N VAL A 594 -6.04 14.50 34.56
CA VAL A 594 -6.73 13.25 34.84
C VAL A 594 -7.31 12.73 33.52
N GLU A 595 -7.13 11.45 33.27
CA GLU A 595 -7.78 10.76 32.16
C GLU A 595 -9.22 10.37 32.54
N ASN A 596 -10.18 10.80 31.75
CA ASN A 596 -11.58 10.46 31.92
C ASN A 596 -12.06 9.64 30.71
N THR A 597 -12.03 8.31 30.81
CA THR A 597 -12.51 7.43 29.74
C THR A 597 -14.04 7.49 29.65
N ILE A 598 -14.56 8.04 28.56
CA ILE A 598 -15.99 8.26 28.34
C ILE A 598 -16.63 7.02 27.73
N LEU A 599 -15.96 6.41 26.75
CA LEU A 599 -16.44 5.25 25.99
C LEU A 599 -15.34 4.21 25.90
N GLU A 600 -15.71 2.94 26.04
CA GLU A 600 -14.80 1.80 25.92
C GLU A 600 -15.43 0.68 25.07
N PHE A 601 -14.60 -0.03 24.31
CA PHE A 601 -14.98 -1.25 23.60
C PHE A 601 -14.59 -2.46 24.43
N LYS A 602 -15.59 -3.23 24.88
CA LYS A 602 -15.40 -4.40 25.71
C LYS A 602 -16.36 -5.51 25.33
N ASP A 603 -15.85 -6.74 25.24
CA ASP A 603 -16.64 -7.94 24.94
C ASP A 603 -17.48 -7.80 23.64
N GLY A 604 -16.86 -7.19 22.59
CA GLY A 604 -17.47 -7.04 21.27
C GLY A 604 -18.46 -5.87 21.13
N LYS A 605 -18.66 -5.04 22.15
CA LYS A 605 -19.62 -3.92 22.15
C LYS A 605 -19.05 -2.64 22.76
N TYR A 606 -19.62 -1.51 22.37
CA TYR A 606 -19.33 -0.20 22.94
C TYR A 606 -20.13 0.05 24.20
N ILE A 607 -19.45 0.49 25.26
CA ILE A 607 -20.01 0.75 26.59
C ILE A 607 -19.68 2.19 26.99
N ALA A 608 -20.68 2.94 27.38
CA ALA A 608 -20.52 4.24 28.03
C ALA A 608 -19.98 4.00 29.45
N VAL A 609 -18.85 4.63 29.81
CA VAL A 609 -18.17 4.42 31.09
C VAL A 609 -18.39 5.63 32.01
N ASN A 610 -17.58 6.66 31.88
CA ASN A 610 -17.72 7.87 32.70
C ASN A 610 -18.39 8.98 31.91
N ARG A 611 -19.16 9.81 32.60
CA ARG A 611 -19.73 11.00 32.00
C ARG A 611 -18.63 12.02 31.68
N MET A 612 -18.77 12.69 30.56
CA MET A 612 -17.95 13.84 30.17
C MET A 612 -18.05 14.94 31.24
N SER A 613 -16.97 15.70 31.44
CA SER A 613 -16.97 16.81 32.39
C SER A 613 -18.01 17.87 32.01
N ASP A 614 -18.66 18.49 33.00
CA ASP A 614 -19.68 19.51 32.76
C ASP A 614 -19.13 20.68 31.96
N LYS A 615 -17.87 21.06 32.21
CA LYS A 615 -17.17 22.08 31.44
C LYS A 615 -17.11 21.75 29.95
N LYS A 616 -16.72 20.52 29.59
CA LYS A 616 -16.62 20.10 28.18
C LYS A 616 -18.00 19.97 27.52
N MET A 617 -18.99 19.52 28.26
CA MET A 617 -20.37 19.47 27.74
C MET A 617 -20.86 20.88 27.39
N GLU A 618 -20.64 21.86 28.25
CA GLU A 618 -21.04 23.24 27.98
C GLU A 618 -20.24 23.86 26.80
N GLU A 619 -18.94 23.61 26.73
CA GLU A 619 -18.11 24.02 25.59
C GLU A 619 -18.58 23.45 24.26
N ILE A 620 -18.97 22.17 24.22
CA ILE A 620 -19.57 21.53 23.03
C ILE A 620 -20.90 22.20 22.68
N LYS A 621 -21.80 22.39 23.65
CA LYS A 621 -23.09 22.99 23.41
C LYS A 621 -23.01 24.41 22.84
N LEU A 622 -22.01 25.19 23.24
CA LEU A 622 -21.81 26.55 22.72
C LEU A 622 -21.60 26.55 21.20
N GLU A 623 -20.86 25.55 20.69
CA GLU A 623 -20.55 25.42 19.27
C GLU A 623 -21.66 24.74 18.44
N LEU A 624 -22.52 23.96 19.07
CA LEU A 624 -23.60 23.24 18.39
C LEU A 624 -24.71 24.18 17.92
N ALA A 625 -25.29 23.86 16.76
CA ALA A 625 -26.54 24.47 16.31
C ALA A 625 -27.68 24.22 17.34
N LYS A 626 -28.67 25.12 17.40
CA LYS A 626 -29.74 25.07 18.39
C LYS A 626 -30.46 23.71 18.41
N GLU A 627 -30.68 23.14 17.24
CA GLU A 627 -31.38 21.84 17.08
C GLU A 627 -30.50 20.68 17.59
N ASP A 628 -29.20 20.73 17.38
CA ASP A 628 -28.26 19.72 17.84
C ASP A 628 -28.06 19.74 19.38
N ARG A 629 -28.29 20.87 20.05
CA ARG A 629 -28.11 21.01 21.52
C ARG A 629 -29.05 20.11 22.30
N GLU A 630 -30.34 20.10 21.92
CA GLU A 630 -31.34 19.24 22.56
C GLU A 630 -31.05 17.75 22.32
N GLN A 631 -30.60 17.41 21.11
CA GLN A 631 -30.21 16.04 20.78
C GLN A 631 -28.99 15.60 21.58
N PHE A 632 -28.01 16.49 21.76
CA PHE A 632 -26.82 16.23 22.58
C PHE A 632 -27.21 15.96 24.04
N ASP A 633 -28.05 16.81 24.65
CA ASP A 633 -28.53 16.60 26.03
C ASP A 633 -29.29 15.29 26.19
N GLN A 634 -30.17 14.96 25.26
CA GLN A 634 -30.89 13.68 25.25
C GLN A 634 -29.91 12.49 25.11
N PHE A 635 -28.91 12.61 24.26
CA PHE A 635 -27.90 11.59 24.06
C PHE A 635 -27.04 11.35 25.32
N ILE A 636 -26.54 12.42 25.95
CA ILE A 636 -25.76 12.33 27.19
C ILE A 636 -26.61 11.71 28.32
N ASN A 637 -27.87 12.18 28.48
CA ASN A 637 -28.76 11.65 29.51
C ASN A 637 -29.13 10.17 29.28
N LYS A 638 -29.27 9.76 28.02
CA LYS A 638 -29.58 8.36 27.67
C LYS A 638 -28.48 7.38 28.04
N TYR A 639 -27.22 7.75 27.82
CA TYR A 639 -26.09 6.82 27.94
C TYR A 639 -25.24 7.05 29.18
N TRP A 640 -25.22 8.25 29.76
CA TRP A 640 -24.48 8.64 30.97
C TRP A 640 -25.32 9.29 32.05
N GLY A 641 -26.64 9.42 31.86
CA GLY A 641 -27.57 9.87 32.90
C GLY A 641 -27.94 8.69 33.78
N ALA A 642 -27.32 8.62 34.98
CA ALA A 642 -27.78 7.72 36.05
C ALA A 642 -28.72 8.47 36.97
#